data_c28b6b405a489e7de414a6d47f3836d4
#
_entry.id   c28b6b405a489e7de414a6d47f3836d4
#
_cell.length_a   1.000
_cell.length_b   1.000
_cell.length_c   1.000
_cell.angle_alpha   90.00
_cell.angle_beta   90.00
_cell.angle_gamma   90.00
#
_symmetry.space_group_name_H-M   'P 1'
#
loop_
_entity.id
_entity.type
_entity.pdbx_description
1 polymer ?
#
loop_
_entity_poly.entity_id
_entity_poly.type
_entity_poly.pdbx_seq_one_letter_code
_entity_poly.pdbx_strand_id
1 'polypeptide(L)'
;MKVQGRIITVLFLLTGFIIWAQTTVSGKVTYRNKPLKDINVTLKDTYDGATTDANGNYTFTTTESGDKTLVFSGKDYDEVELPIKIEGKEIAMNATLKEQVNEINAVVITAGSIEASDKKRATALLTPLDVYTTAGANGQISSALGYLPGVQKVGESEGLFVRGGTGAETKIFMDGNLVNNYFTNSVPGIAGRDRFNTSLFKGNVFSSGGYSALYGQALSSVLILESVDLPETTSFDFGVSPIFLSANYQKLNQKKTASWGVAGGYSNLGLMGKLLNFNTDFEKYPQGYEFDGNFRIKTKKGGFIKYYGSVDENSLAVGSASLEKDTDRNLVSLKGQNMYHNLSYREKFGKYLLNIGSSYTYNFNDLNFSTFKNNTEQSNMPITNKSNYINAKAVLERKMNRASIIRAGFELNNANETMKYGSFERNYKDLISSFFAETDLIFTNNLSAKIGARAERSSYLDQWNFSPRAALAYRISPQWTTSLAYGIFYQNPESKYIFSNQFSFQRADHYIFQVQKNSDGRSLRFEAFYKKYGDLIKTTALSNINQSATNNQNQIAYDNSGSGFAKGIELFWRDKKTFKEIDYWLTYSYLDSKRDFLNYPFSLAPNFASKHTFNAVAKKFITNWKTGFNLSYTYSKGRPYYNIITKEDNNGKLVNVLDDSGRLKDYSGLNFSVNYVPSIGKKDAKSFTVFVLSINNILGNKNIYGYNYSSDGKSRTTVVPPVNTFIFVGVFVSFGVDKTNDAINNNL
;
A
#
# COMPACT_ATOMS: atom_id res chain seq x y z
N MET A 1 -21.81 -25.72 82.60
CA MET A 1 -22.41 -25.97 81.29
C MET A 1 -23.55 -25.00 80.89
N LYS A 2 -23.55 -23.73 81.31
CA LYS A 2 -24.60 -22.75 80.91
C LYS A 2 -24.06 -21.47 80.27
N VAL A 3 -22.73 -21.37 80.05
CA VAL A 3 -22.14 -20.17 79.39
C VAL A 3 -21.75 -20.45 77.92
N GLN A 4 -21.48 -21.70 77.57
CA GLN A 4 -21.13 -22.03 76.15
C GLN A 4 -22.33 -22.02 75.19
N GLY A 5 -23.55 -22.19 75.65
CA GLY A 5 -24.76 -22.15 74.82
C GLY A 5 -25.15 -20.74 74.35
N ARG A 6 -24.77 -19.69 75.13
CA ARG A 6 -25.12 -18.29 74.73
C ARG A 6 -24.14 -17.65 73.76
N ILE A 7 -22.90 -18.15 73.66
CA ILE A 7 -21.91 -17.65 72.73
C ILE A 7 -22.20 -18.22 71.33
N ILE A 8 -22.67 -19.45 71.17
CA ILE A 8 -23.03 -20.06 69.88
C ILE A 8 -24.29 -19.42 69.30
N THR A 9 -25.25 -19.01 70.10
CA THR A 9 -26.48 -18.34 69.66
C THR A 9 -26.20 -16.91 69.22
N VAL A 10 -25.22 -16.20 69.76
CA VAL A 10 -24.81 -14.85 69.38
C VAL A 10 -23.95 -14.93 68.12
N LEU A 11 -23.15 -16.00 67.88
CA LEU A 11 -22.39 -16.19 66.67
C LEU A 11 -23.29 -16.55 65.48
N PHE A 12 -24.44 -17.22 65.68
CA PHE A 12 -25.42 -17.52 64.62
C PHE A 12 -26.33 -16.34 64.25
N LEU A 13 -26.45 -15.33 65.13
CA LEU A 13 -27.18 -14.09 64.90
C LEU A 13 -26.31 -13.00 64.17
N LEU A 14 -24.98 -13.20 64.10
CA LEU A 14 -24.04 -12.29 63.42
C LEU A 14 -23.70 -12.73 62.02
N THR A 15 -24.13 -13.92 61.57
CA THR A 15 -24.16 -14.28 60.17
C THR A 15 -25.43 -13.72 59.53
N GLY A 16 -25.56 -12.40 59.53
CA GLY A 16 -26.57 -11.72 58.72
C GLY A 16 -26.35 -12.14 57.26
N PHE A 17 -27.33 -12.85 56.70
CA PHE A 17 -27.40 -13.12 55.29
C PHE A 17 -27.31 -11.77 54.57
N ILE A 18 -26.12 -11.47 54.01
CA ILE A 18 -26.02 -10.47 52.97
C ILE A 18 -26.77 -11.06 51.78
N ILE A 19 -28.07 -10.80 51.69
CA ILE A 19 -28.89 -11.07 50.54
C ILE A 19 -28.38 -10.07 49.48
N TRP A 20 -27.49 -10.51 48.65
CA TRP A 20 -27.12 -9.76 47.46
C TRP A 20 -28.38 -9.69 46.60
N ALA A 21 -28.97 -8.51 46.48
CA ALA A 21 -30.10 -8.29 45.64
C ALA A 21 -29.64 -8.53 44.17
N GLN A 22 -30.02 -9.67 43.61
CA GLN A 22 -29.79 -9.93 42.19
C GLN A 22 -30.77 -9.09 41.40
N THR A 23 -30.25 -8.34 40.43
CA THR A 23 -31.07 -7.58 39.44
C THR A 23 -31.20 -8.42 38.20
N THR A 24 -32.43 -8.63 37.74
CA THR A 24 -32.70 -9.27 36.46
C THR A 24 -32.71 -8.20 35.36
N VAL A 25 -31.87 -8.39 34.34
CA VAL A 25 -31.83 -7.54 33.16
C VAL A 25 -32.39 -8.33 31.98
N SER A 26 -33.44 -7.79 31.34
CA SER A 26 -34.13 -8.43 30.24
C SER A 26 -34.44 -7.45 29.12
N GLY A 27 -34.80 -7.94 27.95
CA GLY A 27 -35.16 -7.08 26.83
C GLY A 27 -35.24 -7.80 25.50
N LYS A 28 -35.45 -7.01 24.45
CA LYS A 28 -35.51 -7.49 23.07
C LYS A 28 -34.59 -6.74 22.17
N VAL A 29 -33.89 -7.47 21.31
CA VAL A 29 -32.99 -6.91 20.31
C VAL A 29 -33.61 -7.08 18.92
N THR A 30 -33.66 -5.98 18.18
CA THR A 30 -34.32 -5.95 16.85
C THR A 30 -33.43 -5.26 15.82
N TYR A 31 -33.68 -5.58 14.53
CA TYR A 31 -33.18 -4.84 13.37
C TYR A 31 -34.37 -4.64 12.40
N ARG A 32 -34.67 -3.38 12.04
CA ARG A 32 -35.80 -3.03 11.16
C ARG A 32 -37.10 -3.71 11.63
N ASN A 33 -37.39 -3.70 12.93
CA ASN A 33 -38.54 -4.32 13.58
C ASN A 33 -38.58 -5.86 13.48
N LYS A 34 -37.50 -6.51 13.03
CA LYS A 34 -37.40 -7.98 13.07
C LYS A 34 -36.55 -8.40 14.25
N PRO A 35 -36.91 -9.46 15.00
CA PRO A 35 -36.11 -9.97 16.10
C PRO A 35 -34.75 -10.48 15.59
N LEU A 36 -33.70 -10.25 16.39
CA LEU A 36 -32.35 -10.72 16.13
C LEU A 36 -31.96 -11.84 17.08
N LYS A 37 -31.67 -13.00 16.54
CA LYS A 37 -31.13 -14.16 17.24
C LYS A 37 -29.60 -14.10 17.32
N ASP A 38 -29.01 -14.74 18.34
CA ASP A 38 -27.57 -14.91 18.51
C ASP A 38 -26.81 -13.57 18.70
N ILE A 39 -27.43 -12.56 19.31
CA ILE A 39 -26.79 -11.32 19.71
C ILE A 39 -26.32 -11.47 21.16
N ASN A 40 -25.03 -11.21 21.41
CA ASN A 40 -24.48 -11.16 22.75
C ASN A 40 -24.86 -9.85 23.41
N VAL A 41 -25.44 -9.94 24.61
CA VAL A 41 -25.77 -8.82 25.48
C VAL A 41 -24.98 -8.98 26.76
N THR A 42 -24.02 -8.09 27.01
CA THR A 42 -23.12 -8.18 28.15
C THR A 42 -23.09 -6.89 28.94
N LEU A 43 -22.92 -6.99 30.23
CA LEU A 43 -22.64 -5.84 31.09
C LEU A 43 -21.14 -5.52 30.97
N LYS A 44 -20.82 -4.30 30.55
CA LYS A 44 -19.45 -3.87 30.26
C LYS A 44 -18.55 -4.10 31.48
N ASP A 45 -17.33 -4.61 31.22
CA ASP A 45 -16.30 -4.92 32.23
C ASP A 45 -16.68 -6.02 33.26
N THR A 46 -17.71 -6.84 32.91
CA THR A 46 -18.14 -7.99 33.73
C THR A 46 -18.29 -9.24 32.84
N TYR A 47 -18.55 -10.39 33.48
CA TYR A 47 -18.90 -11.65 32.81
C TYR A 47 -20.43 -11.86 32.72
N ASP A 48 -21.25 -10.90 33.20
CA ASP A 48 -22.69 -11.03 33.26
C ASP A 48 -23.30 -10.69 31.90
N GLY A 49 -24.10 -11.57 31.37
CA GLY A 49 -24.73 -11.38 30.05
C GLY A 49 -25.51 -12.58 29.57
N ALA A 50 -26.16 -12.44 28.43
CA ALA A 50 -26.89 -13.50 27.75
C ALA A 50 -26.83 -13.33 26.23
N THR A 51 -27.20 -14.39 25.50
CA THR A 51 -27.38 -14.36 24.04
C THR A 51 -28.85 -14.37 23.71
N THR A 52 -29.29 -13.57 22.72
CA THR A 52 -30.70 -13.50 22.34
C THR A 52 -31.20 -14.79 21.71
N ASP A 53 -32.43 -15.17 22.03
CA ASP A 53 -33.20 -16.31 21.50
C ASP A 53 -33.71 -16.05 20.05
N ALA A 54 -34.48 -17.02 19.49
CA ALA A 54 -35.05 -16.92 18.15
C ALA A 54 -36.03 -15.75 18.00
N ASN A 55 -36.61 -15.27 19.11
CA ASN A 55 -37.53 -14.14 19.15
C ASN A 55 -36.85 -12.82 19.47
N GLY A 56 -35.51 -12.83 19.56
CA GLY A 56 -34.68 -11.68 19.91
C GLY A 56 -34.70 -11.30 21.39
N ASN A 57 -35.27 -12.12 22.26
CA ASN A 57 -35.31 -11.83 23.70
C ASN A 57 -34.06 -12.31 24.40
N TYR A 58 -33.66 -11.58 25.43
CA TYR A 58 -32.57 -11.95 26.33
C TYR A 58 -32.96 -11.71 27.79
N THR A 59 -32.38 -12.47 28.68
CA THR A 59 -32.47 -12.25 30.13
C THR A 59 -31.24 -12.82 30.83
N PHE A 60 -30.73 -12.10 31.81
CA PHE A 60 -29.65 -12.56 32.69
C PHE A 60 -29.78 -11.85 34.07
N THR A 61 -29.10 -12.37 35.05
CA THR A 61 -29.04 -11.78 36.39
C THR A 61 -27.66 -11.25 36.67
N THR A 62 -27.58 -10.14 37.41
CA THR A 62 -26.32 -9.55 37.86
C THR A 62 -26.37 -9.18 39.35
N THR A 63 -25.24 -9.21 40.00
CA THR A 63 -25.05 -8.70 41.39
C THR A 63 -24.41 -7.30 41.39
N GLU A 64 -24.12 -6.75 40.21
CA GLU A 64 -23.58 -5.42 40.05
C GLU A 64 -24.60 -4.34 40.45
N SER A 65 -24.11 -3.14 40.77
CA SER A 65 -24.95 -1.99 41.16
C SER A 65 -24.40 -0.68 40.64
N GLY A 66 -25.24 0.37 40.60
CA GLY A 66 -24.88 1.70 40.12
C GLY A 66 -24.98 1.88 38.63
N ASP A 67 -24.31 2.91 38.11
CA ASP A 67 -24.31 3.24 36.67
C ASP A 67 -23.39 2.26 35.93
N LYS A 68 -23.96 1.55 34.94
CA LYS A 68 -23.29 0.55 34.13
C LYS A 68 -23.65 0.75 32.64
N THR A 69 -23.02 -0.01 31.76
CA THR A 69 -23.28 0.03 30.33
C THR A 69 -23.59 -1.38 29.83
N LEU A 70 -24.72 -1.55 29.15
CA LEU A 70 -25.02 -2.75 28.37
C LEU A 70 -24.41 -2.65 26.98
N VAL A 71 -23.70 -3.69 26.59
CA VAL A 71 -23.08 -3.83 25.27
C VAL A 71 -23.82 -4.90 24.50
N PHE A 72 -24.35 -4.52 23.34
CA PHE A 72 -25.03 -5.40 22.40
C PHE A 72 -24.13 -5.63 21.21
N SER A 73 -23.64 -6.84 21.02
CA SER A 73 -22.73 -7.19 19.92
C SER A 73 -23.21 -8.45 19.19
N GLY A 74 -23.09 -8.45 17.88
CA GLY A 74 -23.47 -9.57 17.03
C GLY A 74 -22.73 -9.56 15.72
N LYS A 75 -22.57 -10.74 15.12
CA LYS A 75 -21.98 -10.86 13.79
C LYS A 75 -22.84 -10.09 12.79
N ASP A 76 -22.22 -9.23 12.00
CA ASP A 76 -22.85 -8.39 10.97
C ASP A 76 -23.68 -7.18 11.50
N TYR A 77 -23.57 -6.84 12.80
CA TYR A 77 -24.23 -5.67 13.40
C TYR A 77 -23.22 -4.75 14.09
N ASP A 78 -23.47 -3.44 14.02
CA ASP A 78 -22.72 -2.46 14.80
C ASP A 78 -22.97 -2.70 16.29
N GLU A 79 -21.90 -2.64 17.08
CA GLU A 79 -22.00 -2.69 18.52
C GLU A 79 -22.76 -1.46 19.05
N VAL A 80 -23.69 -1.68 19.94
CA VAL A 80 -24.50 -0.63 20.59
C VAL A 80 -24.25 -0.68 22.10
N GLU A 81 -23.83 0.44 22.66
CA GLU A 81 -23.68 0.64 24.10
C GLU A 81 -24.84 1.47 24.63
N LEU A 82 -25.57 0.95 25.62
CA LEU A 82 -26.66 1.65 26.30
C LEU A 82 -26.36 1.80 27.79
N PRO A 83 -26.39 3.00 28.36
CA PRO A 83 -26.25 3.20 29.79
C PRO A 83 -27.47 2.67 30.54
N ILE A 84 -27.25 1.98 31.66
CA ILE A 84 -28.29 1.50 32.56
C ILE A 84 -27.89 1.81 34.00
N LYS A 85 -28.91 1.96 34.88
CA LYS A 85 -28.71 2.12 36.32
C LYS A 85 -29.23 0.90 37.03
N ILE A 86 -28.37 0.19 37.74
CA ILE A 86 -28.70 -1.03 38.47
C ILE A 86 -29.00 -0.68 39.92
N GLU A 87 -30.27 -0.76 40.33
CA GLU A 87 -30.78 -0.38 41.66
C GLU A 87 -31.48 -1.54 42.39
N GLY A 88 -31.14 -2.79 42.01
CA GLY A 88 -31.74 -3.97 42.64
C GLY A 88 -33.17 -4.28 42.20
N LYS A 89 -33.67 -3.67 41.10
CA LYS A 89 -34.99 -3.91 40.48
C LYS A 89 -34.80 -4.59 39.14
N GLU A 90 -35.88 -5.23 38.65
CA GLU A 90 -35.92 -5.74 37.29
C GLU A 90 -35.78 -4.59 36.27
N ILE A 91 -34.91 -4.76 35.30
CA ILE A 91 -34.60 -3.76 34.26
C ILE A 91 -34.98 -4.34 32.89
N ALA A 92 -35.83 -3.66 32.18
CA ALA A 92 -36.17 -3.99 30.77
C ALA A 92 -35.52 -3.00 29.84
N MET A 93 -34.56 -3.46 28.96
CA MET A 93 -33.86 -2.62 28.01
C MET A 93 -33.95 -3.24 26.62
N ASN A 94 -34.59 -2.54 25.69
CA ASN A 94 -34.63 -2.96 24.28
C ASN A 94 -33.56 -2.24 23.47
N ALA A 95 -32.98 -2.96 22.52
CA ALA A 95 -32.00 -2.40 21.60
C ALA A 95 -32.39 -2.62 20.13
N THR A 96 -32.12 -1.62 19.32
CA THR A 96 -32.24 -1.76 17.86
C THR A 96 -30.83 -1.65 17.29
N LEU A 97 -30.31 -2.77 16.77
CA LEU A 97 -29.01 -2.80 16.13
C LEU A 97 -29.13 -2.28 14.70
N LYS A 98 -28.02 -1.78 14.22
CA LYS A 98 -27.83 -1.46 12.80
C LYS A 98 -26.94 -2.53 12.21
N GLU A 99 -27.31 -3.01 11.04
CA GLU A 99 -26.44 -3.90 10.28
C GLU A 99 -25.14 -3.14 10.02
N GLN A 100 -24.05 -3.71 10.49
CA GLN A 100 -22.74 -3.17 10.19
C GLN A 100 -22.62 -3.08 8.68
N VAL A 101 -22.24 -1.92 8.15
CA VAL A 101 -21.74 -1.85 6.78
C VAL A 101 -20.36 -2.51 6.83
N ASN A 102 -20.41 -3.82 7.08
CA ASN A 102 -19.22 -4.62 6.86
C ASN A 102 -18.86 -4.35 5.41
N GLU A 103 -17.63 -3.96 5.17
CA GLU A 103 -17.00 -4.25 3.91
C GLU A 103 -17.48 -5.66 3.59
N ILE A 104 -18.21 -5.80 2.51
CA ILE A 104 -18.50 -7.13 2.02
C ILE A 104 -17.09 -7.65 1.82
N ASN A 105 -16.64 -8.43 2.79
CA ASN A 105 -15.44 -9.21 2.68
C ASN A 105 -15.74 -10.13 1.52
N ALA A 106 -15.58 -9.59 0.33
CA ALA A 106 -15.54 -10.37 -0.87
C ALA A 106 -14.33 -11.26 -0.68
N VAL A 107 -14.58 -12.44 -0.11
CA VAL A 107 -13.64 -13.53 -0.12
C VAL A 107 -13.45 -13.90 -1.57
N VAL A 108 -12.81 -13.02 -2.27
CA VAL A 108 -12.35 -13.31 -3.59
C VAL A 108 -10.95 -13.82 -3.42
N ILE A 109 -10.85 -15.13 -3.26
CA ILE A 109 -9.58 -15.82 -3.45
C ILE A 109 -9.27 -15.67 -4.94
N THR A 110 -8.62 -14.57 -5.27
CA THR A 110 -8.07 -14.36 -6.60
C THR A 110 -6.61 -14.79 -6.55
N ALA A 111 -6.21 -15.74 -7.37
CA ALA A 111 -4.80 -16.06 -7.55
C ALA A 111 -4.04 -14.75 -7.86
N GLY A 112 -2.90 -14.54 -7.24
CA GLY A 112 -2.13 -13.31 -7.39
C GLY A 112 -2.46 -12.19 -6.42
N SER A 113 -3.49 -12.31 -5.58
CA SER A 113 -3.85 -11.26 -4.62
C SER A 113 -3.46 -11.61 -3.19
N ILE A 114 -2.93 -10.63 -2.48
CA ILE A 114 -2.61 -10.68 -1.05
C ILE A 114 -3.43 -9.58 -0.38
N GLU A 115 -4.32 -9.94 0.56
CA GLU A 115 -5.25 -9.00 1.19
C GLU A 115 -4.93 -8.82 2.68
N ALA A 116 -4.93 -7.56 3.16
CA ALA A 116 -4.65 -7.17 4.54
C ALA A 116 -5.89 -6.79 5.37
N SER A 117 -7.07 -6.71 4.75
CA SER A 117 -8.24 -6.05 5.35
C SER A 117 -9.09 -6.93 6.26
N ASP A 118 -8.85 -8.23 6.38
CA ASP A 118 -9.65 -9.13 7.21
C ASP A 118 -8.88 -9.66 8.43
N LYS A 119 -9.35 -9.29 9.63
CA LYS A 119 -8.78 -9.76 10.92
C LYS A 119 -8.67 -11.29 11.02
N LYS A 120 -9.51 -12.05 10.30
CA LYS A 120 -9.47 -13.52 10.26
C LYS A 120 -8.42 -14.09 9.31
N ARG A 121 -7.85 -13.27 8.40
CA ARG A 121 -6.85 -13.65 7.41
C ARG A 121 -5.50 -12.99 7.64
N ALA A 122 -5.30 -12.35 8.77
CA ALA A 122 -4.12 -11.55 9.15
C ALA A 122 -2.78 -12.29 9.13
N THR A 123 -2.73 -13.54 8.70
CA THR A 123 -1.48 -14.34 8.68
C THR A 123 -0.59 -14.08 7.47
N ALA A 124 -1.08 -13.39 6.43
CA ALA A 124 -0.35 -13.23 5.18
C ALA A 124 -0.01 -11.77 4.81
N LEU A 125 -0.28 -10.77 5.67
CA LEU A 125 -0.50 -9.41 5.20
C LEU A 125 0.23 -8.38 6.03
N LEU A 126 0.58 -7.26 5.38
CA LEU A 126 1.26 -6.14 6.02
C LEU A 126 0.21 -5.18 6.61
N THR A 127 -0.01 -5.29 7.91
CA THR A 127 -0.75 -4.26 8.66
C THR A 127 0.08 -2.97 8.73
N PRO A 128 -0.50 -1.80 9.06
CA PRO A 128 0.30 -0.59 9.30
C PRO A 128 1.43 -0.81 10.30
N LEU A 129 1.19 -1.60 11.34
CA LEU A 129 2.24 -1.93 12.31
C LEU A 129 3.32 -2.84 11.71
N ASP A 130 2.96 -3.80 10.83
CA ASP A 130 3.95 -4.58 10.09
C ASP A 130 4.87 -3.67 9.27
N VAL A 131 4.32 -2.64 8.61
CA VAL A 131 5.10 -1.68 7.82
C VAL A 131 6.08 -0.90 8.72
N TYR A 132 5.61 -0.38 9.85
CA TYR A 132 6.48 0.38 10.77
C TYR A 132 7.55 -0.49 11.44
N THR A 133 7.24 -1.74 11.75
CA THR A 133 8.16 -2.63 12.46
C THR A 133 9.03 -3.49 11.55
N THR A 134 8.82 -3.48 10.24
CA THR A 134 9.70 -4.21 9.32
C THR A 134 11.01 -3.44 9.12
N ALA A 135 12.11 -4.00 9.62
CA ALA A 135 13.44 -3.41 9.43
C ALA A 135 13.72 -3.18 7.94
N GLY A 136 14.22 -2.01 7.57
CA GLY A 136 14.46 -1.62 6.18
C GLY A 136 13.23 -1.21 5.38
N ALA A 137 12.01 -1.24 5.95
CA ALA A 137 10.82 -0.67 5.31
C ALA A 137 10.72 0.86 5.54
N ASN A 138 11.37 1.37 6.58
CA ASN A 138 11.42 2.81 6.90
C ASN A 138 10.04 3.48 7.02
N GLY A 139 9.02 2.71 7.46
CA GLY A 139 7.64 3.17 7.56
C GLY A 139 6.90 3.35 6.23
N GLN A 140 7.46 2.90 5.10
CA GLN A 140 6.87 3.02 3.78
C GLN A 140 6.21 1.70 3.34
N ILE A 141 4.97 1.79 2.85
CA ILE A 141 4.21 0.62 2.36
C ILE A 141 4.92 -0.02 1.16
N SER A 142 5.38 0.78 0.20
CA SER A 142 6.09 0.28 -0.98
C SER A 142 7.34 -0.50 -0.62
N SER A 143 8.11 0.00 0.34
CA SER A 143 9.34 -0.67 0.83
C SER A 143 9.03 -1.95 1.60
N ALA A 144 7.95 -1.99 2.39
CA ALA A 144 7.50 -3.18 3.08
C ALA A 144 7.00 -4.26 2.11
N LEU A 145 6.28 -3.86 1.05
CA LEU A 145 5.87 -4.77 -0.04
C LEU A 145 7.08 -5.39 -0.75
N GLY A 146 8.23 -4.72 -0.77
CA GLY A 146 9.48 -5.26 -1.29
C GLY A 146 10.00 -6.54 -0.61
N TYR A 147 9.43 -6.91 0.54
CA TYR A 147 9.69 -8.19 1.22
C TYR A 147 8.68 -9.29 0.86
N LEU A 148 7.68 -8.99 0.02
CA LEU A 148 6.74 -9.97 -0.50
C LEU A 148 7.28 -10.65 -1.77
N PRO A 149 6.81 -11.86 -2.11
CA PRO A 149 7.25 -12.52 -3.33
C PRO A 149 6.80 -11.75 -4.57
N GLY A 150 7.60 -11.82 -5.63
CA GLY A 150 7.32 -11.19 -6.93
C GLY A 150 7.64 -9.70 -7.02
N VAL A 151 7.93 -9.03 -5.91
CA VAL A 151 8.34 -7.62 -5.89
C VAL A 151 9.87 -7.52 -5.97
N GLN A 152 10.35 -6.69 -6.89
CA GLN A 152 11.78 -6.44 -7.09
C GLN A 152 12.17 -5.12 -6.42
N LYS A 153 13.30 -5.09 -5.72
CA LYS A 153 13.87 -3.85 -5.20
C LYS A 153 14.73 -3.19 -6.28
N VAL A 154 14.31 -2.01 -6.71
CA VAL A 154 15.04 -1.14 -7.64
C VAL A 154 15.37 0.13 -6.88
N GLY A 155 16.64 0.30 -6.51
CA GLY A 155 17.05 1.36 -5.58
C GLY A 155 17.25 2.72 -6.24
N GLU A 156 17.43 2.74 -7.57
CA GLU A 156 17.67 3.93 -8.39
C GLU A 156 16.39 4.54 -8.97
N SER A 157 15.24 3.89 -8.79
CA SER A 157 13.95 4.35 -9.34
C SER A 157 12.82 4.09 -8.35
N GLU A 158 11.88 5.03 -8.28
CA GLU A 158 10.63 4.83 -7.56
C GLU A 158 9.70 3.85 -8.28
N GLY A 159 8.75 3.29 -7.53
CA GLY A 159 7.73 2.40 -8.04
C GLY A 159 7.78 0.98 -7.50
N LEU A 160 6.73 0.24 -7.75
CA LEU A 160 6.62 -1.18 -7.45
C LEU A 160 6.89 -1.98 -8.72
N PHE A 161 8.05 -2.59 -8.81
CA PHE A 161 8.47 -3.46 -9.92
C PHE A 161 8.04 -4.89 -9.61
N VAL A 162 7.04 -5.39 -10.35
CA VAL A 162 6.37 -6.63 -9.99
C VAL A 162 6.40 -7.62 -11.15
N ARG A 163 6.95 -8.82 -10.94
CA ARG A 163 6.96 -9.91 -11.94
C ARG A 163 7.46 -9.46 -13.31
N GLY A 164 8.58 -8.75 -13.33
CA GLY A 164 9.17 -8.23 -14.57
C GLY A 164 8.43 -7.03 -15.18
N GLY A 165 7.47 -6.43 -14.46
CA GLY A 165 6.83 -5.16 -14.83
C GLY A 165 7.61 -3.97 -14.29
N THR A 166 7.50 -2.83 -14.98
CA THR A 166 8.05 -1.55 -14.51
C THR A 166 7.21 -0.93 -13.40
N GLY A 167 7.73 0.07 -12.70
CA GLY A 167 6.97 0.84 -11.71
C GLY A 167 5.71 1.49 -12.29
N ALA A 168 5.76 1.95 -13.54
CA ALA A 168 4.63 2.57 -14.26
C ALA A 168 3.50 1.58 -14.57
N GLU A 169 3.80 0.28 -14.66
CA GLU A 169 2.83 -0.80 -14.89
C GLU A 169 2.05 -1.21 -13.62
N THR A 170 2.40 -0.65 -12.47
CA THR A 170 1.68 -0.80 -11.20
C THR A 170 0.84 0.44 -10.93
N LYS A 171 -0.45 0.27 -10.64
CA LYS A 171 -1.33 1.39 -10.25
C LYS A 171 -1.73 1.28 -8.79
N ILE A 172 -1.89 2.45 -8.17
CA ILE A 172 -2.22 2.57 -6.75
C ILE A 172 -3.55 3.28 -6.61
N PHE A 173 -4.42 2.72 -5.76
CA PHE A 173 -5.75 3.24 -5.51
C PHE A 173 -5.92 3.51 -4.00
N MET A 174 -6.58 4.61 -3.66
CA MET A 174 -6.99 4.95 -2.29
C MET A 174 -8.50 5.04 -2.22
N ASP A 175 -9.13 4.23 -1.34
CA ASP A 175 -10.59 4.13 -1.21
C ASP A 175 -11.31 3.89 -2.57
N GLY A 176 -10.65 3.16 -3.47
CA GLY A 176 -11.15 2.83 -4.81
C GLY A 176 -10.83 3.83 -5.91
N ASN A 177 -10.31 5.02 -5.61
CA ASN A 177 -9.94 6.06 -6.56
C ASN A 177 -8.44 6.00 -6.92
N LEU A 178 -8.10 6.32 -8.17
CA LEU A 178 -6.74 6.29 -8.66
C LEU A 178 -5.88 7.36 -7.96
N VAL A 179 -4.67 6.97 -7.55
CA VAL A 179 -3.63 7.84 -7.03
C VAL A 179 -2.55 7.98 -8.11
N ASN A 180 -2.51 9.11 -8.78
CA ASN A 180 -1.37 9.47 -9.63
C ASN A 180 -0.26 10.07 -8.77
N ASN A 181 1.01 9.86 -9.16
CA ASN A 181 2.18 10.39 -8.46
C ASN A 181 2.18 10.01 -6.97
N TYR A 182 2.13 8.71 -6.68
CA TYR A 182 2.15 8.17 -5.32
C TYR A 182 3.47 8.44 -4.59
N PHE A 183 4.56 8.61 -5.34
CA PHE A 183 5.89 8.86 -4.80
C PHE A 183 6.24 10.36 -4.84
N THR A 184 7.14 10.78 -3.96
CA THR A 184 7.71 12.13 -4.00
C THR A 184 8.53 12.29 -5.28
N ASN A 185 8.56 13.50 -5.80
CA ASN A 185 9.39 13.82 -6.95
C ASN A 185 10.88 13.61 -6.62
N SER A 186 11.66 13.12 -7.59
CA SER A 186 13.08 12.84 -7.40
C SER A 186 13.89 13.09 -8.65
N VAL A 187 15.21 13.00 -8.54
CA VAL A 187 16.15 13.10 -9.67
C VAL A 187 16.57 11.71 -10.15
N PRO A 188 16.99 11.55 -11.40
CA PRO A 188 17.48 10.27 -11.90
C PRO A 188 18.55 9.64 -10.99
N GLY A 189 18.41 8.34 -10.71
CA GLY A 189 19.33 7.60 -9.84
C GLY A 189 19.00 7.62 -8.35
N ILE A 190 18.02 8.40 -7.93
CA ILE A 190 17.52 8.44 -6.55
C ILE A 190 16.01 8.17 -6.55
N ALA A 191 15.59 7.09 -5.90
CA ALA A 191 14.17 6.74 -5.81
C ALA A 191 13.39 7.72 -4.91
N GLY A 192 12.21 8.14 -5.36
CA GLY A 192 11.22 8.87 -4.56
C GLY A 192 10.66 8.00 -3.43
N ARG A 193 10.10 8.63 -2.39
CA ARG A 193 9.49 7.98 -1.24
C ARG A 193 7.97 8.02 -1.33
N ASP A 194 7.30 7.13 -0.58
CA ASP A 194 5.83 7.19 -0.41
C ASP A 194 5.44 8.56 0.16
N ARG A 195 4.45 9.22 -0.46
CA ARG A 195 3.95 10.54 -0.03
C ARG A 195 2.96 10.45 1.12
N PHE A 196 2.31 9.31 1.31
CA PHE A 196 1.22 9.16 2.26
C PHE A 196 1.68 8.41 3.50
N ASN A 197 1.31 8.95 4.67
CA ASN A 197 1.64 8.31 5.94
C ASN A 197 0.92 6.96 6.06
N THR A 198 1.65 5.92 6.46
CA THR A 198 1.10 4.57 6.62
C THR A 198 -0.05 4.50 7.61
N SER A 199 -0.08 5.36 8.65
CA SER A 199 -1.17 5.42 9.65
C SER A 199 -2.51 5.91 9.08
N LEU A 200 -2.52 6.51 7.90
CA LEU A 200 -3.75 6.88 7.19
C LEU A 200 -4.59 5.66 6.81
N PHE A 201 -3.97 4.50 6.67
CA PHE A 201 -4.59 3.30 6.12
C PHE A 201 -4.88 2.27 7.21
N LYS A 202 -6.08 1.68 7.19
CA LYS A 202 -6.45 0.55 8.04
C LYS A 202 -6.04 -0.81 7.44
N GLY A 203 -5.81 -0.83 6.11
CA GLY A 203 -5.42 -2.02 5.38
C GLY A 203 -4.97 -1.72 3.97
N ASN A 204 -4.36 -2.72 3.36
CA ASN A 204 -3.95 -2.68 1.96
C ASN A 204 -4.24 -4.03 1.28
N VAL A 205 -4.51 -4.00 -0.02
CA VAL A 205 -4.63 -5.18 -0.87
C VAL A 205 -3.60 -5.03 -1.98
N PHE A 206 -2.66 -5.94 -2.04
CA PHE A 206 -1.67 -5.98 -3.11
C PHE A 206 -1.94 -7.18 -4.01
N SER A 207 -2.14 -6.91 -5.30
CA SER A 207 -2.30 -7.95 -6.32
C SER A 207 -1.17 -7.88 -7.33
N SER A 208 -0.38 -8.93 -7.40
CA SER A 208 0.74 -9.08 -8.34
C SER A 208 0.30 -9.57 -9.74
N GLY A 209 -1.00 -9.62 -9.99
CA GLY A 209 -1.63 -9.98 -11.27
C GLY A 209 -3.02 -10.58 -11.06
N GLY A 210 -3.79 -10.77 -12.12
CA GLY A 210 -5.14 -11.36 -12.02
C GLY A 210 -6.14 -10.52 -11.22
N TYR A 211 -5.93 -9.23 -11.09
CA TYR A 211 -6.75 -8.34 -10.26
C TYR A 211 -8.13 -8.07 -10.87
N SER A 212 -9.07 -7.62 -10.02
CA SER A 212 -10.49 -7.37 -10.30
C SER A 212 -10.71 -6.41 -11.48
N ALA A 213 -11.82 -6.60 -12.23
CA ALA A 213 -12.26 -5.73 -13.31
C ALA A 213 -12.59 -4.30 -12.87
N LEU A 214 -12.75 -4.07 -11.56
CA LEU A 214 -12.92 -2.75 -10.98
C LEU A 214 -11.71 -1.82 -11.19
N TYR A 215 -10.55 -2.39 -11.51
CA TYR A 215 -9.29 -1.66 -11.66
C TYR A 215 -8.73 -1.83 -13.07
N GLY A 216 -8.21 -0.75 -13.65
CA GLY A 216 -7.66 -0.72 -15.01
C GLY A 216 -6.34 0.03 -15.08
N GLN A 217 -5.87 0.22 -16.31
CA GLN A 217 -4.66 0.99 -16.63
C GLN A 217 -3.38 0.48 -15.97
N ALA A 218 -3.28 -0.84 -15.69
CA ALA A 218 -2.11 -1.48 -15.13
C ALA A 218 -1.76 -2.76 -15.90
N LEU A 219 -0.51 -2.95 -16.32
CA LEU A 219 -0.07 -4.18 -16.98
C LEU A 219 0.49 -5.21 -16.02
N SER A 220 0.88 -4.80 -14.82
CA SER A 220 1.58 -5.70 -13.90
C SER A 220 0.83 -5.97 -12.62
N SER A 221 0.54 -4.96 -11.83
CA SER A 221 -0.03 -5.11 -10.49
C SER A 221 -0.89 -3.93 -10.06
N VAL A 222 -1.66 -4.12 -8.99
CA VAL A 222 -2.39 -3.03 -8.34
C VAL A 222 -2.17 -3.08 -6.83
N LEU A 223 -2.06 -1.90 -6.22
CA LEU A 223 -2.06 -1.69 -4.78
C LEU A 223 -3.32 -0.89 -4.42
N ILE A 224 -4.13 -1.44 -3.53
CA ILE A 224 -5.36 -0.82 -3.05
C ILE A 224 -5.16 -0.49 -1.59
N LEU A 225 -5.28 0.78 -1.24
CA LEU A 225 -5.12 1.32 0.09
C LEU A 225 -6.48 1.72 0.63
N GLU A 226 -6.84 1.23 1.80
CA GLU A 226 -8.09 1.58 2.47
C GLU A 226 -7.79 2.52 3.62
N SER A 227 -8.33 3.74 3.57
CA SER A 227 -8.18 4.71 4.64
C SER A 227 -8.99 4.32 5.88
N VAL A 228 -8.53 4.73 7.06
CA VAL A 228 -9.24 4.55 8.33
C VAL A 228 -10.64 5.14 8.24
N ASP A 229 -11.66 4.47 8.81
CA ASP A 229 -13.06 4.96 8.79
C ASP A 229 -13.26 6.08 9.82
N LEU A 230 -13.16 5.76 11.11
CA LEU A 230 -13.13 6.74 12.21
C LEU A 230 -11.98 6.38 13.15
N PRO A 231 -11.29 7.36 13.72
CA PRO A 231 -10.34 7.09 14.79
C PRO A 231 -11.10 6.56 16.03
N GLU A 232 -10.45 5.77 16.85
CA GLU A 232 -11.05 5.25 18.10
C GLU A 232 -11.27 6.35 19.12
N THR A 233 -10.34 7.30 19.17
CA THR A 233 -10.30 8.41 20.12
C THR A 233 -9.80 9.70 19.45
N THR A 234 -9.95 10.83 20.14
CA THR A 234 -9.23 12.06 19.80
C THR A 234 -7.76 11.87 20.16
N SER A 235 -6.85 12.15 19.21
CA SER A 235 -5.41 11.95 19.40
C SER A 235 -4.59 13.16 18.94
N PHE A 236 -3.40 13.25 19.52
CA PHE A 236 -2.33 14.13 19.04
C PHE A 236 -1.05 13.30 18.96
N ASP A 237 -0.46 13.23 17.77
CA ASP A 237 0.77 12.50 17.52
C ASP A 237 1.88 13.48 17.17
N PHE A 238 3.07 13.22 17.70
CA PHE A 238 4.27 14.01 17.44
C PHE A 238 5.43 13.07 17.13
N GLY A 239 6.16 13.36 16.06
CA GLY A 239 7.34 12.59 15.66
C GLY A 239 8.55 13.48 15.47
N VAL A 240 9.69 13.10 16.03
CA VAL A 240 10.97 13.81 15.88
C VAL A 240 12.10 12.86 15.60
N SER A 241 12.94 13.24 14.64
CA SER A 241 14.18 12.56 14.31
C SER A 241 15.19 13.58 13.72
N PRO A 242 16.44 13.22 13.51
CA PRO A 242 17.40 14.07 12.80
C PRO A 242 17.02 14.42 11.36
N ILE A 243 16.05 13.69 10.76
CA ILE A 243 15.65 13.87 9.36
C ILE A 243 14.24 14.38 9.18
N PHE A 244 13.40 14.36 10.20
CA PHE A 244 12.04 14.90 10.10
C PHE A 244 11.49 15.36 11.45
N LEU A 245 10.52 16.26 11.35
CA LEU A 245 9.62 16.71 12.41
C LEU A 245 8.20 16.58 11.88
N SER A 246 7.30 15.98 12.65
CA SER A 246 5.89 15.84 12.24
C SER A 246 4.95 15.99 13.42
N ALA A 247 3.76 16.52 13.15
CA ALA A 247 2.67 16.58 14.10
C ALA A 247 1.36 16.25 13.40
N ASN A 248 0.48 15.52 14.11
CA ASN A 248 -0.85 15.14 13.62
C ASN A 248 -1.86 15.31 14.76
N TYR A 249 -2.99 15.91 14.44
CA TYR A 249 -4.12 16.03 15.36
C TYR A 249 -5.37 15.45 14.72
N GLN A 250 -6.03 14.54 15.43
CA GLN A 250 -7.29 13.91 15.03
C GLN A 250 -8.35 14.20 16.10
N LYS A 251 -9.47 14.78 15.71
CA LYS A 251 -10.62 15.04 16.59
C LYS A 251 -11.77 14.10 16.26
N LEU A 252 -12.18 13.30 17.22
CA LEU A 252 -13.41 12.50 17.15
C LEU A 252 -14.52 13.25 17.93
N ASN A 253 -15.72 13.33 17.35
CA ASN A 253 -16.85 13.93 18.05
C ASN A 253 -17.37 12.99 19.16
N GLN A 254 -18.08 13.55 20.16
CA GLN A 254 -18.59 12.79 21.31
C GLN A 254 -19.52 11.63 20.91
N LYS A 255 -20.29 11.80 19.82
CA LYS A 255 -21.22 10.76 19.28
C LYS A 255 -20.51 9.67 18.48
N LYS A 256 -19.18 9.75 18.29
CA LYS A 256 -18.37 8.84 17.46
C LYS A 256 -18.96 8.63 16.06
N THR A 257 -19.46 9.70 15.47
CA THR A 257 -20.06 9.69 14.11
C THR A 257 -19.35 10.57 13.13
N ALA A 258 -18.44 11.41 13.58
CA ALA A 258 -17.65 12.28 12.70
C ALA A 258 -16.28 12.56 13.30
N SER A 259 -15.30 12.68 12.44
CA SER A 259 -13.94 13.09 12.81
C SER A 259 -13.37 14.05 11.77
N TRP A 260 -12.41 14.84 12.18
CA TRP A 260 -11.54 15.61 11.31
C TRP A 260 -10.12 15.60 11.85
N GLY A 261 -9.16 15.81 11.00
CA GLY A 261 -7.77 15.87 11.40
C GLY A 261 -6.94 16.71 10.46
N VAL A 262 -5.81 17.15 10.98
CA VAL A 262 -4.77 17.88 10.25
C VAL A 262 -3.42 17.33 10.65
N ALA A 263 -2.50 17.24 9.69
CA ALA A 263 -1.13 16.87 9.94
C ALA A 263 -0.18 17.77 9.16
N GLY A 264 1.04 17.90 9.65
CA GLY A 264 2.10 18.62 8.98
C GLY A 264 3.46 18.04 9.32
N GLY A 265 4.38 18.13 8.38
CA GLY A 265 5.73 17.61 8.50
C GLY A 265 6.75 18.45 7.77
N TYR A 266 7.97 18.42 8.29
CA TYR A 266 9.16 18.93 7.64
C TYR A 266 10.23 17.85 7.63
N SER A 267 10.85 17.61 6.50
CA SER A 267 11.97 16.67 6.35
C SER A 267 13.19 17.39 5.80
N ASN A 268 14.38 17.03 6.32
CA ASN A 268 15.66 17.55 5.84
C ASN A 268 16.78 16.57 6.15
N LEU A 269 17.47 16.10 5.12
CA LEU A 269 18.56 15.14 5.26
C LEU A 269 19.91 15.80 5.60
N GLY A 270 20.00 17.13 5.60
CA GLY A 270 21.26 17.88 5.77
C GLY A 270 21.98 17.63 7.09
N LEU A 271 21.24 17.40 8.20
CA LEU A 271 21.87 17.05 9.47
C LEU A 271 22.56 15.68 9.40
N MET A 272 21.97 14.71 8.70
CA MET A 272 22.56 13.39 8.50
C MET A 272 23.78 13.45 7.58
N GLY A 273 23.85 14.43 6.66
CA GLY A 273 25.00 14.69 5.82
C GLY A 273 26.28 15.05 6.59
N LYS A 274 26.12 15.56 7.84
CA LYS A 274 27.25 15.81 8.74
C LYS A 274 27.66 14.58 9.56
N LEU A 275 26.78 13.58 9.65
CA LEU A 275 26.97 12.39 10.50
C LEU A 275 27.33 11.14 9.69
N LEU A 276 26.89 11.05 8.43
CA LEU A 276 27.08 9.90 7.56
C LEU A 276 27.87 10.32 6.31
N ASN A 277 28.71 9.41 5.81
CA ASN A 277 29.37 9.58 4.54
C ASN A 277 28.44 9.16 3.41
N PHE A 278 27.92 10.14 2.67
CA PHE A 278 27.11 9.88 1.48
C PHE A 278 27.99 9.58 0.27
N ASN A 279 27.58 8.61 -0.54
CA ASN A 279 28.18 8.30 -1.84
C ASN A 279 27.72 9.32 -2.92
N THR A 280 26.60 9.99 -2.67
CA THR A 280 26.01 11.00 -3.55
C THR A 280 26.55 12.38 -3.17
N ASP A 281 27.03 13.13 -4.16
CA ASP A 281 27.45 14.53 -4.01
C ASP A 281 26.20 15.43 -3.96
N PHE A 282 25.64 15.61 -2.75
CA PHE A 282 24.51 16.52 -2.56
C PHE A 282 24.99 17.97 -2.47
N GLU A 283 24.70 18.76 -3.52
CA GLU A 283 24.81 20.23 -3.46
C GLU A 283 23.69 20.80 -2.56
N LYS A 284 22.50 20.19 -2.65
CA LYS A 284 21.38 20.45 -1.77
C LYS A 284 20.80 19.12 -1.30
N TYR A 285 20.87 18.86 0.00
CA TYR A 285 20.27 17.65 0.57
C TYR A 285 18.75 17.62 0.35
N PRO A 286 18.15 16.41 0.16
CA PRO A 286 16.71 16.26 0.10
C PRO A 286 16.03 16.91 1.30
N GLN A 287 15.08 17.80 1.01
CA GLN A 287 14.24 18.46 2.01
C GLN A 287 12.84 18.69 1.48
N GLY A 288 11.87 18.79 2.37
CA GLY A 288 10.47 19.00 1.97
C GLY A 288 9.56 19.32 3.12
N TYR A 289 8.39 19.84 2.75
CA TYR A 289 7.27 20.10 3.62
C TYR A 289 6.09 19.29 3.16
N GLU A 290 5.29 18.82 4.10
CA GLU A 290 4.02 18.17 3.83
C GLU A 290 2.95 18.73 4.76
N PHE A 291 1.76 18.86 4.23
CA PHE A 291 0.57 19.23 5.00
C PHE A 291 -0.61 18.43 4.49
N ASP A 292 -1.39 17.83 5.39
CA ASP A 292 -2.60 17.12 5.03
C ASP A 292 -3.76 17.42 5.99
N GLY A 293 -4.96 17.19 5.45
CA GLY A 293 -6.20 17.32 6.20
C GLY A 293 -7.21 16.26 5.79
N ASN A 294 -8.03 15.86 6.73
CA ASN A 294 -9.06 14.85 6.47
C ASN A 294 -10.33 15.12 7.26
N PHE A 295 -11.46 14.66 6.73
CA PHE A 295 -12.68 14.50 7.51
C PHE A 295 -13.40 13.20 7.17
N ARG A 296 -14.12 12.65 8.13
CA ARG A 296 -14.87 11.41 8.00
C ARG A 296 -16.20 11.53 8.72
N ILE A 297 -17.26 11.10 8.06
CA ILE A 297 -18.63 11.18 8.59
C ILE A 297 -19.30 9.83 8.41
N LYS A 298 -19.74 9.23 9.49
CA LYS A 298 -20.60 8.03 9.48
C LYS A 298 -22.05 8.49 9.22
N THR A 299 -22.67 7.94 8.20
CA THR A 299 -24.05 8.28 7.83
C THR A 299 -25.05 7.63 8.78
N LYS A 300 -26.32 8.09 8.76
CA LYS A 300 -27.41 7.48 9.57
C LYS A 300 -27.68 6.01 9.24
N LYS A 301 -27.32 5.54 8.05
CA LYS A 301 -27.48 4.15 7.60
C LYS A 301 -26.21 3.30 7.80
N GLY A 302 -25.17 3.87 8.42
CA GLY A 302 -23.91 3.17 8.70
C GLY A 302 -22.86 3.26 7.58
N GLY A 303 -23.12 4.00 6.51
CA GLY A 303 -22.13 4.30 5.47
C GLY A 303 -21.14 5.38 5.91
N PHE A 304 -20.24 5.76 5.01
CA PHE A 304 -19.21 6.75 5.26
C PHE A 304 -19.07 7.75 4.12
N ILE A 305 -18.82 9.01 4.49
CA ILE A 305 -18.21 10.02 3.62
C ILE A 305 -16.82 10.26 4.16
N LYS A 306 -15.81 10.13 3.32
CA LYS A 306 -14.42 10.35 3.66
C LYS A 306 -13.80 11.35 2.69
N TYR A 307 -13.06 12.29 3.22
CA TYR A 307 -12.22 13.18 2.46
C TYR A 307 -10.80 13.17 3.02
N TYR A 308 -9.83 13.18 2.13
CA TYR A 308 -8.43 13.40 2.41
C TYR A 308 -7.84 14.36 1.39
N GLY A 309 -7.07 15.35 1.84
CA GLY A 309 -6.33 16.27 1.01
C GLY A 309 -4.92 16.42 1.50
N SER A 310 -3.94 16.45 0.62
CA SER A 310 -2.52 16.69 0.95
C SER A 310 -1.87 17.61 -0.05
N VAL A 311 -0.89 18.38 0.44
CA VAL A 311 0.02 19.21 -0.34
C VAL A 311 1.42 18.94 0.16
N ASP A 312 2.36 18.74 -0.75
CA ASP A 312 3.77 18.60 -0.43
C ASP A 312 4.66 19.35 -1.42
N GLU A 313 5.78 19.84 -0.91
CA GLU A 313 6.86 20.41 -1.71
C GLU A 313 8.17 19.76 -1.30
N ASN A 314 8.99 19.38 -2.28
CA ASN A 314 10.31 18.84 -2.03
C ASN A 314 11.36 19.41 -2.97
N SER A 315 12.60 19.42 -2.54
CA SER A 315 13.74 19.88 -3.35
C SER A 315 15.02 19.17 -2.98
N LEU A 316 15.87 18.98 -3.98
CA LEU A 316 17.23 18.47 -3.84
C LEU A 316 18.09 18.90 -5.02
N ALA A 317 19.43 18.81 -4.86
CA ALA A 317 20.36 18.97 -5.98
C ALA A 317 21.54 18.02 -5.82
N VAL A 318 21.95 17.39 -6.91
CA VAL A 318 22.99 16.36 -6.95
C VAL A 318 24.02 16.70 -8.00
N GLY A 319 25.28 16.77 -7.58
CA GLY A 319 26.44 16.91 -8.43
C GLY A 319 27.00 15.56 -8.87
N SER A 320 27.68 15.53 -10.00
CA SER A 320 28.49 14.40 -10.45
C SER A 320 29.63 14.89 -11.34
N ALA A 321 30.76 14.21 -11.32
CA ALA A 321 31.81 14.45 -12.32
C ALA A 321 31.28 14.11 -13.72
N SER A 322 31.65 14.89 -14.72
CA SER A 322 31.34 14.58 -16.10
C SER A 322 32.13 13.36 -16.57
N LEU A 323 31.48 12.44 -17.27
CA LEU A 323 32.11 11.31 -17.91
C LEU A 323 32.74 11.68 -19.27
N GLU A 324 32.43 12.87 -19.79
CA GLU A 324 32.90 13.36 -21.09
C GLU A 324 34.23 14.10 -20.97
N LYS A 325 34.41 14.85 -19.87
CA LYS A 325 35.61 15.69 -19.63
C LYS A 325 35.91 15.78 -18.13
N ASP A 326 37.12 15.47 -17.73
CA ASP A 326 37.58 15.46 -16.32
C ASP A 326 37.46 16.82 -15.60
N THR A 327 37.38 17.92 -16.36
CA THR A 327 37.27 19.28 -15.79
C THR A 327 35.83 19.75 -15.60
N ASP A 328 34.85 18.98 -16.09
CA ASP A 328 33.47 19.37 -16.10
C ASP A 328 32.68 18.67 -14.96
N ARG A 329 31.72 19.38 -14.38
CA ARG A 329 30.79 18.87 -13.36
C ARG A 329 29.37 19.02 -13.84
N ASN A 330 28.57 17.98 -13.69
CA ASN A 330 27.15 18.02 -13.94
C ASN A 330 26.40 18.25 -12.63
N LEU A 331 25.36 19.06 -12.68
CA LEU A 331 24.45 19.31 -11.56
C LEU A 331 23.00 19.08 -12.02
N VAL A 332 22.27 18.27 -11.29
CA VAL A 332 20.84 18.08 -11.48
C VAL A 332 20.12 18.60 -10.24
N SER A 333 19.28 19.61 -10.41
CA SER A 333 18.46 20.14 -9.34
C SER A 333 16.98 19.93 -9.60
N LEU A 334 16.22 19.70 -8.55
CA LEU A 334 14.78 19.49 -8.57
C LEU A 334 14.08 20.40 -7.56
N LYS A 335 12.98 21.00 -8.00
CA LYS A 335 11.92 21.51 -7.13
C LYS A 335 10.60 20.85 -7.56
N GLY A 336 9.98 20.09 -6.66
CA GLY A 336 8.73 19.37 -6.92
C GLY A 336 7.61 19.85 -6.01
N GLN A 337 6.40 19.89 -6.54
CA GLN A 337 5.18 20.21 -5.80
C GLN A 337 4.11 19.19 -6.17
N ASN A 338 3.40 18.69 -5.17
CA ASN A 338 2.27 17.79 -5.36
C ASN A 338 1.07 18.25 -4.55
N MET A 339 -0.11 18.02 -5.08
CA MET A 339 -1.37 18.13 -4.38
C MET A 339 -2.22 16.92 -4.69
N TYR A 340 -2.90 16.37 -3.68
CA TYR A 340 -3.81 15.26 -3.84
C TYR A 340 -5.07 15.48 -3.03
N HIS A 341 -6.23 15.25 -3.63
CA HIS A 341 -7.53 15.26 -2.99
C HIS A 341 -8.26 13.97 -3.30
N ASN A 342 -8.91 13.39 -2.31
CA ASN A 342 -9.72 12.18 -2.45
C ASN A 342 -11.02 12.34 -1.66
N LEU A 343 -12.14 12.18 -2.32
CA LEU A 343 -13.47 12.16 -1.73
C LEU A 343 -14.13 10.82 -2.05
N SER A 344 -14.61 10.12 -1.04
CA SER A 344 -15.34 8.86 -1.21
C SER A 344 -16.63 8.86 -0.40
N TYR A 345 -17.66 8.26 -0.97
CA TYR A 345 -18.96 8.01 -0.35
C TYR A 345 -19.32 6.55 -0.50
N ARG A 346 -19.68 5.91 0.60
CA ARG A 346 -20.12 4.51 0.64
C ARG A 346 -21.38 4.40 1.47
N GLU A 347 -22.43 3.80 0.90
CA GLU A 347 -23.71 3.66 1.58
C GLU A 347 -24.42 2.39 1.17
N LYS A 348 -25.13 1.74 2.12
CA LYS A 348 -25.94 0.55 1.89
C LYS A 348 -27.40 0.91 1.73
N PHE A 349 -28.04 0.42 0.67
CA PHE A 349 -29.44 0.59 0.35
C PHE A 349 -30.11 -0.78 0.20
N GLY A 350 -30.55 -1.36 1.30
CA GLY A 350 -31.12 -2.71 1.30
C GLY A 350 -30.06 -3.76 0.89
N LYS A 351 -30.26 -4.41 -0.27
CA LYS A 351 -29.32 -5.40 -0.82
C LYS A 351 -28.20 -4.78 -1.68
N TYR A 352 -28.24 -3.47 -1.89
CA TYR A 352 -27.28 -2.74 -2.71
C TYR A 352 -26.28 -1.99 -1.84
N LEU A 353 -25.02 -1.99 -2.25
CA LEU A 353 -23.95 -1.14 -1.73
C LEU A 353 -23.49 -0.21 -2.86
N LEU A 354 -23.56 1.08 -2.62
CA LEU A 354 -23.10 2.10 -3.55
C LEU A 354 -21.76 2.67 -3.04
N ASN A 355 -20.77 2.69 -3.91
CA ASN A 355 -19.51 3.37 -3.69
C ASN A 355 -19.33 4.40 -4.80
N ILE A 356 -19.12 5.65 -4.44
CA ILE A 356 -18.81 6.75 -5.36
C ILE A 356 -17.56 7.43 -4.84
N GLY A 357 -16.66 7.77 -5.72
CA GLY A 357 -15.46 8.48 -5.35
C GLY A 357 -14.92 9.36 -6.46
N SER A 358 -14.09 10.30 -6.06
CA SER A 358 -13.32 11.14 -6.98
C SER A 358 -11.98 11.49 -6.36
N SER A 359 -10.94 11.52 -7.18
CA SER A 359 -9.64 12.07 -6.78
C SER A 359 -9.15 13.12 -7.77
N TYR A 360 -8.38 14.06 -7.26
CA TYR A 360 -7.66 15.06 -8.03
C TYR A 360 -6.20 15.01 -7.64
N THR A 361 -5.32 14.97 -8.63
CA THR A 361 -3.86 15.05 -8.44
C THR A 361 -3.32 16.21 -9.26
N TYR A 362 -2.56 17.08 -8.62
CA TYR A 362 -1.69 18.06 -9.26
C TYR A 362 -0.25 17.67 -8.99
N ASN A 363 0.59 17.71 -10.01
CA ASN A 363 2.03 17.52 -9.88
C ASN A 363 2.75 18.57 -10.72
N PHE A 364 3.80 19.15 -10.15
CA PHE A 364 4.71 20.05 -10.83
C PHE A 364 6.14 19.66 -10.50
N ASN A 365 6.95 19.50 -11.52
CA ASN A 365 8.38 19.22 -11.44
C ASN A 365 9.14 20.28 -12.22
N ASP A 366 10.08 20.92 -11.57
CA ASP A 366 11.09 21.80 -12.17
C ASP A 366 12.47 21.15 -12.00
N LEU A 367 12.96 20.59 -13.07
CA LEU A 367 14.27 19.92 -13.16
C LEU A 367 15.21 20.79 -13.96
N ASN A 368 16.41 21.04 -13.44
CA ASN A 368 17.45 21.76 -14.14
C ASN A 368 18.70 20.88 -14.26
N PHE A 369 19.15 20.69 -15.50
CA PHE A 369 20.40 20.01 -15.82
C PHE A 369 21.43 21.06 -16.21
N SER A 370 22.43 21.28 -15.36
CA SER A 370 23.51 22.24 -15.61
C SER A 370 24.85 21.54 -15.74
N THR A 371 25.70 22.04 -16.64
CA THR A 371 27.09 21.63 -16.75
C THR A 371 28.00 22.81 -16.40
N PHE A 372 28.95 22.56 -15.52
CA PHE A 372 29.93 23.55 -15.06
C PHE A 372 31.34 23.16 -15.53
N LYS A 373 32.10 24.14 -15.99
CA LYS A 373 33.57 24.01 -16.26
C LYS A 373 34.26 25.05 -15.41
N ASN A 374 35.22 24.60 -14.58
CA ASN A 374 35.96 25.46 -13.67
C ASN A 374 35.03 26.39 -12.84
N ASN A 375 33.93 25.85 -12.30
CA ASN A 375 32.88 26.53 -11.55
C ASN A 375 32.08 27.59 -12.34
N THR A 376 32.23 27.66 -13.66
CA THR A 376 31.45 28.54 -14.53
C THR A 376 30.40 27.68 -15.25
N GLU A 377 29.10 28.07 -15.14
CA GLU A 377 28.02 27.40 -15.83
C GLU A 377 28.19 27.53 -17.35
N GLN A 378 28.26 26.39 -18.05
CA GLN A 378 28.42 26.33 -19.49
C GLN A 378 27.08 26.11 -20.21
N SER A 379 26.20 25.34 -19.57
CA SER A 379 24.87 25.07 -20.09
C SER A 379 23.88 24.87 -18.95
N ASN A 380 22.65 25.29 -19.19
CA ASN A 380 21.52 25.03 -18.32
C ASN A 380 20.32 24.62 -19.16
N MET A 381 19.74 23.48 -18.80
CA MET A 381 18.63 22.90 -19.52
C MET A 381 17.47 22.64 -18.57
N PRO A 382 16.49 23.57 -18.51
CA PRO A 382 15.33 23.40 -17.67
C PRO A 382 14.33 22.44 -18.33
N ILE A 383 13.77 21.55 -17.53
CA ILE A 383 12.67 20.65 -17.89
C ILE A 383 11.57 20.86 -16.87
N THR A 384 10.42 21.37 -17.29
CA THR A 384 9.27 21.51 -16.42
C THR A 384 8.16 20.55 -16.84
N ASN A 385 7.59 19.83 -15.87
CA ASN A 385 6.42 18.98 -16.07
C ASN A 385 5.31 19.46 -15.15
N LYS A 386 4.14 19.73 -15.73
CA LYS A 386 2.92 20.06 -15.00
C LYS A 386 1.84 19.06 -15.37
N SER A 387 1.23 18.42 -14.37
CA SER A 387 0.19 17.42 -14.61
C SER A 387 -1.02 17.65 -13.73
N ASN A 388 -2.20 17.50 -14.30
CA ASN A 388 -3.48 17.51 -13.61
C ASN A 388 -4.24 16.25 -13.97
N TYR A 389 -4.65 15.47 -12.96
CA TYR A 389 -5.43 14.25 -13.15
C TYR A 389 -6.70 14.32 -12.33
N ILE A 390 -7.81 13.94 -12.93
CA ILE A 390 -9.10 13.78 -12.26
C ILE A 390 -9.55 12.35 -12.48
N ASN A 391 -9.83 11.64 -11.41
CA ASN A 391 -10.50 10.35 -11.44
C ASN A 391 -11.88 10.49 -10.83
N ALA A 392 -12.90 9.90 -11.44
CA ALA A 392 -14.23 9.78 -10.89
C ALA A 392 -14.74 8.38 -11.14
N LYS A 393 -15.29 7.73 -10.11
CA LYS A 393 -15.70 6.32 -10.16
C LYS A 393 -16.98 6.09 -9.38
N ALA A 394 -17.86 5.28 -9.95
CA ALA A 394 -19.05 4.79 -9.24
C ALA A 394 -19.19 3.28 -9.42
N VAL A 395 -19.44 2.59 -8.32
CA VAL A 395 -19.64 1.13 -8.28
C VAL A 395 -20.91 0.82 -7.53
N LEU A 396 -21.81 0.09 -8.16
CA LEU A 396 -22.98 -0.48 -7.53
C LEU A 396 -22.75 -1.98 -7.34
N GLU A 397 -22.86 -2.42 -6.10
CA GLU A 397 -22.77 -3.82 -5.75
C GLU A 397 -24.12 -4.33 -5.26
N ARG A 398 -24.47 -5.56 -5.62
CA ARG A 398 -25.68 -6.25 -5.16
C ARG A 398 -25.33 -7.63 -4.63
N LYS A 399 -25.66 -7.88 -3.36
CA LYS A 399 -25.60 -9.20 -2.77
C LYS A 399 -26.74 -10.07 -3.30
N MET A 400 -26.40 -11.21 -3.87
CA MET A 400 -27.31 -12.22 -4.39
C MET A 400 -27.48 -13.35 -3.36
N ASN A 401 -28.04 -14.47 -3.79
CA ASN A 401 -28.21 -15.65 -2.92
C ASN A 401 -26.84 -16.30 -2.61
N ARG A 402 -26.71 -16.96 -1.45
CA ARG A 402 -25.52 -17.73 -1.01
C ARG A 402 -24.20 -16.95 -1.02
N ALA A 403 -24.22 -15.68 -0.66
CA ALA A 403 -23.03 -14.82 -0.64
C ALA A 403 -22.40 -14.54 -2.02
N SER A 404 -23.05 -14.89 -3.14
CA SER A 404 -22.66 -14.42 -4.47
C SER A 404 -22.94 -12.92 -4.60
N ILE A 405 -22.07 -12.23 -5.33
CA ILE A 405 -22.09 -10.77 -5.43
C ILE A 405 -21.91 -10.39 -6.89
N ILE A 406 -22.71 -9.43 -7.36
CA ILE A 406 -22.49 -8.78 -8.66
C ILE A 406 -22.13 -7.32 -8.43
N ARG A 407 -21.17 -6.82 -9.18
CA ARG A 407 -20.72 -5.44 -9.20
C ARG A 407 -20.75 -4.92 -10.62
N ALA A 408 -21.20 -3.69 -10.78
CA ALA A 408 -21.07 -2.97 -12.05
C ALA A 408 -20.74 -1.50 -11.76
N GLY A 409 -20.09 -0.86 -12.68
CA GLY A 409 -19.71 0.53 -12.49
C GLY A 409 -19.09 1.17 -13.71
N PHE A 410 -18.77 2.44 -13.54
CA PHE A 410 -18.03 3.22 -14.52
C PHE A 410 -16.93 4.04 -13.84
N GLU A 411 -15.94 4.41 -14.63
CA GLU A 411 -14.80 5.20 -14.20
C GLU A 411 -14.38 6.15 -15.31
N LEU A 412 -14.06 7.38 -14.92
CA LEU A 412 -13.52 8.41 -15.79
C LEU A 412 -12.15 8.82 -15.27
N ASN A 413 -11.14 8.79 -16.12
CA ASN A 413 -9.80 9.28 -15.85
C ASN A 413 -9.46 10.38 -16.86
N ASN A 414 -9.33 11.61 -16.41
CA ASN A 414 -8.93 12.74 -17.23
C ASN A 414 -7.50 13.15 -16.89
N ALA A 415 -6.62 13.10 -17.87
CA ALA A 415 -5.23 13.52 -17.79
C ALA A 415 -5.03 14.81 -18.60
N ASN A 416 -4.31 15.77 -18.03
CA ASN A 416 -3.87 16.98 -18.72
C ASN A 416 -2.45 17.29 -18.27
N GLU A 417 -1.49 17.12 -19.17
CA GLU A 417 -0.06 17.27 -18.91
C GLU A 417 0.59 18.26 -19.87
N THR A 418 1.47 19.08 -19.34
CA THR A 418 2.33 19.98 -20.12
C THR A 418 3.77 19.73 -19.74
N MET A 419 4.60 19.41 -20.71
CA MET A 419 6.05 19.27 -20.56
C MET A 419 6.74 20.36 -21.38
N LYS A 420 7.69 21.05 -20.77
CA LYS A 420 8.56 21.99 -21.46
C LYS A 420 10.01 21.55 -21.33
N TYR A 421 10.74 21.64 -22.42
CA TYR A 421 12.15 21.28 -22.52
C TYR A 421 12.83 22.32 -23.42
N GLY A 422 13.52 23.29 -22.81
CA GLY A 422 14.01 24.44 -23.54
C GLY A 422 12.86 25.19 -24.25
N SER A 423 12.95 25.33 -25.58
CA SER A 423 11.91 25.92 -26.42
C SER A 423 10.80 24.92 -26.84
N PHE A 424 10.98 23.64 -26.57
CA PHE A 424 9.99 22.60 -26.93
C PHE A 424 8.91 22.52 -25.85
N GLU A 425 7.65 22.54 -26.29
CA GLU A 425 6.50 22.34 -25.43
C GLU A 425 5.62 21.22 -25.97
N ARG A 426 5.25 20.28 -25.13
CA ARG A 426 4.31 19.21 -25.42
C ARG A 426 3.11 19.31 -24.48
N ASN A 427 1.93 19.23 -25.07
CA ASN A 427 0.67 19.12 -24.36
C ASN A 427 0.03 17.76 -24.62
N TYR A 428 -0.32 17.04 -23.55
CA TYR A 428 -1.03 15.77 -23.62
C TYR A 428 -2.36 15.88 -22.87
N LYS A 429 -3.44 15.48 -23.53
CA LYS A 429 -4.78 15.41 -22.93
C LYS A 429 -5.42 14.09 -23.31
N ASP A 430 -5.95 13.39 -22.32
CA ASP A 430 -6.68 12.15 -22.53
C ASP A 430 -7.82 12.00 -21.53
N LEU A 431 -8.97 11.57 -22.02
CA LEU A 431 -10.10 11.14 -21.23
C LEU A 431 -10.31 9.65 -21.45
N ILE A 432 -10.01 8.83 -20.45
CA ILE A 432 -10.29 7.41 -20.45
C ILE A 432 -11.64 7.17 -19.80
N SER A 433 -12.59 6.69 -20.56
CA SER A 433 -13.92 6.30 -20.09
C SER A 433 -13.98 4.77 -20.01
N SER A 434 -14.37 4.25 -18.85
CA SER A 434 -14.35 2.82 -18.57
C SER A 434 -15.68 2.34 -18.03
N PHE A 435 -16.14 1.18 -18.50
CA PHE A 435 -17.29 0.44 -17.99
C PHE A 435 -16.85 -0.94 -17.55
N PHE A 436 -17.34 -1.42 -16.42
CA PHE A 436 -16.95 -2.73 -15.92
C PHE A 436 -18.10 -3.41 -15.19
N ALA A 437 -18.06 -4.75 -15.27
CA ALA A 437 -18.93 -5.61 -14.48
C ALA A 437 -18.15 -6.84 -14.01
N GLU A 438 -18.45 -7.30 -12.81
CA GLU A 438 -17.80 -8.46 -12.20
C GLU A 438 -18.79 -9.18 -11.28
N THR A 439 -18.73 -10.51 -11.25
CA THR A 439 -19.52 -11.32 -10.33
C THR A 439 -18.64 -12.32 -9.59
N ASP A 440 -18.88 -12.45 -8.30
CA ASP A 440 -18.39 -13.54 -7.47
C ASP A 440 -19.50 -14.59 -7.37
N LEU A 441 -19.27 -15.78 -7.91
CA LEU A 441 -20.20 -16.90 -7.94
C LEU A 441 -19.75 -17.96 -6.95
N ILE A 442 -20.60 -18.30 -6.00
CA ILE A 442 -20.36 -19.39 -5.06
C ILE A 442 -21.25 -20.57 -5.49
N PHE A 443 -20.64 -21.56 -6.13
CA PHE A 443 -21.35 -22.75 -6.60
C PHE A 443 -21.64 -23.73 -5.47
N THR A 444 -20.60 -23.99 -4.65
CA THR A 444 -20.68 -24.85 -3.47
C THR A 444 -19.88 -24.23 -2.32
N ASN A 445 -19.88 -24.87 -1.15
CA ASN A 445 -19.04 -24.44 -0.02
C ASN A 445 -17.54 -24.51 -0.34
N ASN A 446 -17.16 -25.25 -1.37
CA ASN A 446 -15.76 -25.48 -1.73
C ASN A 446 -15.36 -24.89 -3.09
N LEU A 447 -16.31 -24.53 -3.96
CA LEU A 447 -16.06 -24.05 -5.31
C LEU A 447 -16.64 -22.67 -5.52
N SER A 448 -15.82 -21.72 -5.90
CA SER A 448 -16.19 -20.36 -6.27
C SER A 448 -15.50 -19.89 -7.54
N ALA A 449 -16.14 -19.03 -8.28
CA ALA A 449 -15.53 -18.35 -9.43
C ALA A 449 -15.75 -16.84 -9.36
N LYS A 450 -14.84 -16.11 -9.93
CA LYS A 450 -14.97 -14.69 -10.26
C LYS A 450 -14.90 -14.54 -11.76
N ILE A 451 -15.87 -13.84 -12.34
CA ILE A 451 -15.91 -13.54 -13.78
C ILE A 451 -16.21 -12.07 -13.92
N GLY A 452 -15.42 -11.38 -14.73
CA GLY A 452 -15.60 -9.96 -14.98
C GLY A 452 -15.08 -9.53 -16.32
N ALA A 453 -15.47 -8.34 -16.72
CA ALA A 453 -14.97 -7.67 -17.91
C ALA A 453 -14.91 -6.16 -17.70
N ARG A 454 -13.99 -5.53 -18.39
CA ARG A 454 -13.82 -4.08 -18.44
C ARG A 454 -13.64 -3.65 -19.88
N ALA A 455 -14.35 -2.61 -20.30
CA ALA A 455 -14.19 -1.94 -21.59
C ALA A 455 -13.72 -0.51 -21.32
N GLU A 456 -12.70 -0.04 -22.03
CA GLU A 456 -12.13 1.29 -21.88
C GLU A 456 -11.95 1.95 -23.22
N ARG A 457 -12.24 3.26 -23.30
CA ARG A 457 -11.96 4.11 -24.44
C ARG A 457 -11.03 5.24 -24.04
N SER A 458 -9.92 5.40 -24.73
CA SER A 458 -9.06 6.58 -24.65
C SER A 458 -9.48 7.58 -25.73
N SER A 459 -9.68 8.83 -25.35
CA SER A 459 -9.96 9.90 -26.29
C SER A 459 -8.73 10.28 -27.12
N TYR A 460 -7.53 10.11 -26.56
CA TYR A 460 -6.27 10.39 -27.24
C TYR A 460 -5.94 9.32 -28.30
N LEU A 461 -6.05 8.04 -27.92
CA LEU A 461 -5.78 6.93 -28.84
C LEU A 461 -6.91 6.73 -29.85
N ASP A 462 -8.10 7.25 -29.57
CA ASP A 462 -9.37 7.04 -30.29
C ASP A 462 -9.71 5.55 -30.49
N GLN A 463 -9.44 4.75 -29.47
CA GLN A 463 -9.58 3.29 -29.50
C GLN A 463 -10.32 2.78 -28.27
N TRP A 464 -10.97 1.63 -28.45
CA TRP A 464 -11.55 0.82 -27.40
C TRP A 464 -10.68 -0.41 -27.11
N ASN A 465 -10.61 -0.80 -25.85
CA ASN A 465 -10.12 -2.12 -25.47
C ASN A 465 -11.19 -2.91 -24.72
N PHE A 466 -11.01 -4.23 -24.64
CA PHE A 466 -11.89 -5.12 -23.88
C PHE A 466 -11.07 -6.13 -23.08
N SER A 467 -11.24 -6.14 -21.76
CA SER A 467 -10.42 -6.85 -20.75
C SER A 467 -11.26 -7.90 -20.02
N PRO A 468 -11.46 -9.12 -20.55
CA PRO A 468 -12.09 -10.22 -19.84
C PRO A 468 -11.16 -10.75 -18.74
N ARG A 469 -11.73 -11.15 -17.61
CA ARG A 469 -11.02 -11.70 -16.46
C ARG A 469 -11.83 -12.82 -15.84
N ALA A 470 -11.14 -13.90 -15.45
CA ALA A 470 -11.77 -15.02 -14.79
C ALA A 470 -10.82 -15.60 -13.73
N ALA A 471 -11.39 -16.03 -12.61
CA ALA A 471 -10.66 -16.81 -11.62
C ALA A 471 -11.57 -17.91 -11.06
N LEU A 472 -10.96 -19.04 -10.75
CA LEU A 472 -11.62 -20.19 -10.16
C LEU A 472 -10.85 -20.56 -8.89
N ALA A 473 -11.56 -20.76 -7.78
CA ALA A 473 -10.97 -21.18 -6.52
C ALA A 473 -11.68 -22.43 -5.98
N TYR A 474 -10.89 -23.38 -5.54
CA TYR A 474 -11.35 -24.62 -4.94
C TYR A 474 -10.72 -24.87 -3.58
N ARG A 475 -11.55 -25.06 -2.57
CA ARG A 475 -11.15 -25.40 -1.21
C ARG A 475 -10.98 -26.90 -1.10
N ILE A 476 -9.73 -27.36 -1.12
CA ILE A 476 -9.36 -28.77 -1.01
C ILE A 476 -9.68 -29.30 0.40
N SER A 477 -9.42 -28.49 1.42
CA SER A 477 -9.74 -28.74 2.83
C SER A 477 -9.95 -27.42 3.57
N PRO A 478 -10.38 -27.40 4.84
CA PRO A 478 -10.54 -26.15 5.60
C PRO A 478 -9.31 -25.25 5.62
N GLN A 479 -8.11 -25.83 5.46
CA GLN A 479 -6.84 -25.09 5.47
C GLN A 479 -6.24 -24.89 4.08
N TRP A 480 -6.57 -25.71 3.09
CA TRP A 480 -5.95 -25.69 1.77
C TRP A 480 -6.91 -25.16 0.71
N THR A 481 -6.43 -24.22 -0.06
CA THR A 481 -7.14 -23.64 -1.21
C THR A 481 -6.23 -23.62 -2.41
N THR A 482 -6.76 -23.97 -3.58
CA THR A 482 -6.10 -23.78 -4.86
C THR A 482 -6.91 -22.82 -5.72
N SER A 483 -6.25 -22.07 -6.59
CA SER A 483 -6.93 -21.16 -7.51
C SER A 483 -6.17 -20.98 -8.82
N LEU A 484 -6.93 -20.69 -9.87
CA LEU A 484 -6.47 -20.34 -11.20
C LEU A 484 -7.02 -18.97 -11.54
N ALA A 485 -6.23 -18.11 -12.18
CA ALA A 485 -6.71 -16.85 -12.73
C ALA A 485 -6.17 -16.62 -14.14
N TYR A 486 -7.02 -16.07 -14.97
CA TYR A 486 -6.72 -15.58 -16.31
C TYR A 486 -7.30 -14.19 -16.49
N GLY A 487 -6.60 -13.32 -17.23
CA GLY A 487 -7.14 -12.02 -17.61
C GLY A 487 -6.29 -11.31 -18.63
N ILE A 488 -6.95 -10.44 -19.38
CA ILE A 488 -6.33 -9.51 -20.33
C ILE A 488 -6.34 -8.12 -19.68
N PHE A 489 -5.22 -7.43 -19.75
CA PHE A 489 -5.00 -6.13 -19.13
C PHE A 489 -4.43 -5.15 -20.14
N TYR A 490 -4.92 -3.91 -20.10
CA TYR A 490 -4.47 -2.84 -20.98
C TYR A 490 -4.03 -1.62 -20.17
N GLN A 491 -3.11 -0.87 -20.77
CA GLN A 491 -2.61 0.40 -20.23
C GLN A 491 -2.29 1.34 -21.39
N ASN A 492 -2.62 2.63 -21.26
CA ASN A 492 -2.12 3.64 -22.17
C ASN A 492 -0.59 3.71 -22.07
N PRO A 493 0.10 3.96 -23.18
CA PRO A 493 1.49 4.37 -23.13
C PRO A 493 1.69 5.56 -22.21
N GLU A 494 2.85 5.62 -21.53
CA GLU A 494 3.19 6.81 -20.74
C GLU A 494 3.32 8.03 -21.69
N SER A 495 2.75 9.16 -21.27
CA SER A 495 2.71 10.39 -22.08
C SER A 495 4.09 10.83 -22.58
N LYS A 496 5.16 10.56 -21.82
CA LYS A 496 6.54 10.91 -22.20
C LYS A 496 7.03 10.25 -23.51
N TYR A 497 6.40 9.16 -23.96
CA TYR A 497 6.72 8.48 -25.21
C TYR A 497 5.79 8.85 -26.36
N ILE A 498 4.72 9.59 -26.09
CA ILE A 498 3.68 9.89 -27.06
C ILE A 498 3.99 11.20 -27.77
N PHE A 499 4.52 11.12 -29.01
CA PHE A 499 4.83 12.28 -29.86
C PHE A 499 4.00 12.31 -31.14
N SER A 500 3.18 11.28 -31.42
CA SER A 500 2.30 11.18 -32.58
C SER A 500 1.00 10.46 -32.19
N ASN A 501 -0.01 10.52 -33.09
CA ASN A 501 -1.34 9.93 -32.80
C ASN A 501 -1.48 8.45 -33.25
N GLN A 502 -0.38 7.75 -33.51
CA GLN A 502 -0.39 6.37 -34.03
C GLN A 502 -0.02 5.33 -32.97
N PHE A 503 -0.52 5.50 -31.75
CA PHE A 503 -0.31 4.53 -30.67
C PHE A 503 -1.56 3.71 -30.41
N SER A 504 -1.36 2.53 -29.83
CA SER A 504 -2.41 1.66 -29.28
C SER A 504 -2.21 1.43 -27.80
N PHE A 505 -3.21 0.84 -27.13
CA PHE A 505 -3.04 0.36 -25.77
C PHE A 505 -1.96 -0.72 -25.72
N GLN A 506 -1.07 -0.64 -24.75
CA GLN A 506 -0.20 -1.74 -24.38
C GLN A 506 -1.02 -2.85 -23.71
N ARG A 507 -0.65 -4.12 -23.91
CA ARG A 507 -1.39 -5.29 -23.46
C ARG A 507 -0.54 -6.25 -22.64
N ALA A 508 -1.16 -6.90 -21.63
CA ALA A 508 -0.60 -8.04 -20.92
C ALA A 508 -1.68 -9.11 -20.68
N ASP A 509 -1.37 -10.37 -21.03
CA ASP A 509 -2.21 -11.53 -20.70
C ASP A 509 -1.61 -12.25 -19.51
N HIS A 510 -2.39 -12.46 -18.44
CA HIS A 510 -1.93 -13.11 -17.21
C HIS A 510 -2.54 -14.49 -17.06
N TYR A 511 -1.70 -15.46 -16.68
CA TYR A 511 -2.07 -16.82 -16.31
C TYR A 511 -1.41 -17.12 -14.96
N ILE A 512 -2.21 -17.41 -13.95
CA ILE A 512 -1.72 -17.59 -12.57
C ILE A 512 -2.33 -18.83 -11.96
N PHE A 513 -1.49 -19.66 -11.37
CA PHE A 513 -1.88 -20.81 -10.55
C PHE A 513 -1.37 -20.60 -9.13
N GLN A 514 -2.20 -20.86 -8.14
CA GLN A 514 -1.87 -20.68 -6.72
C GLN A 514 -2.36 -21.89 -5.90
N VAL A 515 -1.52 -22.28 -4.94
CA VAL A 515 -1.90 -23.18 -3.84
C VAL A 515 -1.54 -22.48 -2.54
N GLN A 516 -2.48 -22.42 -1.62
CA GLN A 516 -2.30 -21.76 -0.32
C GLN A 516 -2.80 -22.65 0.81
N LYS A 517 -2.00 -22.73 1.88
CA LYS A 517 -2.40 -23.27 3.18
C LYS A 517 -2.44 -22.17 4.20
N ASN A 518 -3.59 -22.02 4.86
CA ASN A 518 -3.75 -21.15 6.02
C ASN A 518 -4.16 -22.01 7.21
N SER A 519 -3.37 -21.96 8.24
CA SER A 519 -3.68 -22.55 9.54
C SER A 519 -3.48 -21.50 10.60
N ASP A 520 -3.95 -21.75 11.81
CA ASP A 520 -3.82 -20.82 12.91
C ASP A 520 -2.35 -20.36 13.10
N GLY A 521 -2.09 -19.07 12.84
CA GLY A 521 -0.76 -18.44 12.94
C GLY A 521 0.26 -18.85 11.87
N ARG A 522 -0.10 -19.65 10.84
CA ARG A 522 0.80 -20.07 9.75
C ARG A 522 0.16 -19.88 8.39
N SER A 523 0.93 -19.41 7.44
CA SER A 523 0.54 -19.30 6.04
C SER A 523 1.65 -19.80 5.12
N LEU A 524 1.30 -20.70 4.20
CA LEU A 524 2.16 -21.14 3.12
C LEU A 524 1.44 -20.84 1.80
N ARG A 525 2.12 -20.18 0.88
CA ARG A 525 1.61 -19.90 -0.46
C ARG A 525 2.67 -20.25 -1.49
N PHE A 526 2.26 -21.04 -2.46
CA PHE A 526 3.00 -21.31 -3.70
C PHE A 526 2.23 -20.71 -4.86
N GLU A 527 2.92 -20.05 -5.77
CA GLU A 527 2.32 -19.48 -6.97
C GLU A 527 3.22 -19.69 -8.18
N ALA A 528 2.63 -20.03 -9.32
CA ALA A 528 3.26 -20.05 -10.63
C ALA A 528 2.52 -19.11 -11.56
N PHE A 529 3.24 -18.34 -12.35
CA PHE A 529 2.65 -17.36 -13.25
C PHE A 529 3.33 -17.33 -14.61
N TYR A 530 2.54 -16.92 -15.61
CA TYR A 530 3.00 -16.54 -16.94
C TYR A 530 2.29 -15.26 -17.36
N LYS A 531 3.05 -14.28 -17.82
CA LYS A 531 2.56 -13.03 -18.41
C LYS A 531 3.09 -12.91 -19.84
N LYS A 532 2.21 -12.64 -20.79
CA LYS A 532 2.58 -12.33 -22.18
C LYS A 532 2.30 -10.86 -22.42
N TYR A 533 3.28 -10.14 -22.91
CA TYR A 533 3.16 -8.72 -23.25
C TYR A 533 3.08 -8.54 -24.76
N GLY A 534 2.23 -7.61 -25.21
CA GLY A 534 2.10 -7.15 -26.58
C GLY A 534 1.97 -5.65 -26.63
N ASP A 535 2.20 -5.10 -27.80
CA ASP A 535 2.02 -3.69 -28.12
C ASP A 535 2.81 -2.75 -27.15
N LEU A 536 3.98 -3.22 -26.68
CA LEU A 536 4.84 -2.40 -25.81
C LEU A 536 5.50 -1.29 -26.64
N ILE A 537 5.78 -0.17 -25.97
CA ILE A 537 6.50 0.94 -26.59
C ILE A 537 7.91 0.52 -26.97
N LYS A 538 8.27 0.76 -28.22
CA LYS A 538 9.62 0.57 -28.76
C LYS A 538 10.13 1.85 -29.38
N THR A 539 11.41 2.13 -29.18
CA THR A 539 12.10 3.26 -29.82
C THR A 539 12.50 2.84 -31.23
N THR A 540 12.06 3.59 -32.22
CA THR A 540 12.48 3.46 -33.61
C THR A 540 13.39 4.63 -33.94
N ALA A 541 14.55 4.36 -34.52
CA ALA A 541 15.42 5.42 -35.01
C ALA A 541 14.83 6.00 -36.29
N LEU A 542 14.77 7.33 -36.42
CA LEU A 542 14.39 7.98 -37.66
C LEU A 542 15.57 8.01 -38.65
N SER A 543 15.33 7.66 -39.89
CA SER A 543 16.24 7.98 -41.00
C SER A 543 16.29 9.51 -41.18
N ASN A 544 17.48 10.02 -41.50
CA ASN A 544 17.74 11.43 -41.79
C ASN A 544 16.62 12.07 -42.64
N ILE A 545 15.77 12.86 -42.02
CA ILE A 545 14.88 13.75 -42.74
C ILE A 545 15.66 15.01 -43.07
N ASN A 546 16.09 15.09 -44.31
CA ASN A 546 16.61 16.28 -45.00
C ASN A 546 17.47 17.27 -44.20
N GLN A 547 18.73 17.30 -44.52
CA GLN A 547 19.77 18.22 -44.04
C GLN A 547 19.50 19.73 -44.32
N SER A 548 18.27 20.18 -44.38
CA SER A 548 17.91 21.57 -44.74
C SER A 548 17.32 22.39 -43.61
N ALA A 549 17.27 21.91 -42.38
CA ALA A 549 16.83 22.73 -41.24
C ALA A 549 17.96 22.82 -40.20
N THR A 550 18.32 24.03 -39.85
CA THR A 550 19.36 24.46 -38.89
C THR A 550 19.22 23.96 -37.44
N ASN A 551 18.59 22.80 -37.20
CA ASN A 551 18.48 22.16 -35.92
C ASN A 551 18.69 20.65 -36.08
N ASN A 552 19.95 20.20 -35.90
CA ASN A 552 20.34 18.79 -35.76
C ASN A 552 19.76 18.19 -34.46
N GLN A 553 18.46 18.00 -34.35
CA GLN A 553 17.87 17.17 -33.30
C GLN A 553 17.47 15.83 -33.92
N ASN A 554 18.24 14.78 -33.57
CA ASN A 554 17.84 13.40 -33.81
C ASN A 554 16.50 13.17 -33.08
N GLN A 555 15.38 13.21 -33.79
CA GLN A 555 14.08 12.95 -33.22
C GLN A 555 13.94 11.45 -32.94
N ILE A 556 13.86 11.07 -31.66
CA ILE A 556 13.54 9.72 -31.27
C ILE A 556 12.05 9.48 -31.55
N ALA A 557 11.76 8.51 -32.44
CA ALA A 557 10.40 8.06 -32.68
C ALA A 557 10.08 6.82 -31.84
N TYR A 558 8.82 6.65 -31.50
CA TYR A 558 8.30 5.51 -30.76
C TYR A 558 7.13 4.89 -31.50
N ASP A 559 6.96 3.57 -31.36
CA ASP A 559 5.80 2.83 -31.82
C ASP A 559 5.36 1.76 -30.79
N ASN A 560 4.34 0.97 -31.10
CA ASN A 560 3.85 -0.13 -30.27
C ASN A 560 4.28 -1.51 -30.77
N SER A 561 5.41 -1.64 -31.46
CA SER A 561 5.88 -2.92 -32.01
C SER A 561 6.51 -3.86 -30.95
N GLY A 562 6.65 -3.38 -29.72
CA GLY A 562 7.30 -4.13 -28.65
C GLY A 562 6.48 -5.29 -28.11
N SER A 563 7.18 -6.29 -27.60
CA SER A 563 6.57 -7.49 -27.01
C SER A 563 7.44 -8.09 -25.90
N GLY A 564 6.94 -9.12 -25.22
CA GLY A 564 7.73 -9.77 -24.21
C GLY A 564 6.96 -10.84 -23.43
N PHE A 565 7.65 -11.40 -22.45
CA PHE A 565 7.04 -12.30 -21.47
C PHE A 565 7.70 -12.17 -20.10
N ALA A 566 6.98 -12.61 -19.07
CA ALA A 566 7.52 -12.85 -17.74
C ALA A 566 6.86 -14.11 -17.16
N LYS A 567 7.66 -15.05 -16.66
CA LYS A 567 7.20 -16.28 -16.02
C LYS A 567 8.02 -16.60 -14.80
N GLY A 568 7.44 -17.28 -13.84
CA GLY A 568 8.15 -17.58 -12.61
C GLY A 568 7.35 -18.39 -11.61
N ILE A 569 8.02 -18.66 -10.52
CA ILE A 569 7.44 -19.30 -9.34
C ILE A 569 7.76 -18.48 -8.10
N GLU A 570 6.85 -18.48 -7.16
CA GLU A 570 6.93 -17.72 -5.92
C GLU A 570 6.55 -18.61 -4.74
N LEU A 571 7.27 -18.48 -3.64
CA LEU A 571 7.00 -19.12 -2.38
C LEU A 571 6.93 -18.06 -1.27
N PHE A 572 5.91 -18.15 -0.44
CA PHE A 572 5.74 -17.36 0.78
C PHE A 572 5.44 -18.28 1.95
N TRP A 573 6.20 -18.17 3.02
CA TRP A 573 5.98 -18.84 4.28
C TRP A 573 5.99 -17.84 5.41
N ARG A 574 4.91 -17.77 6.22
CA ARG A 574 4.86 -17.00 7.47
C ARG A 574 4.47 -17.89 8.61
N ASP A 575 5.15 -17.77 9.72
CA ASP A 575 4.91 -18.59 10.91
C ASP A 575 5.06 -17.73 12.18
N LYS A 576 4.04 -17.78 13.04
CA LYS A 576 3.97 -17.09 14.34
C LYS A 576 3.99 -18.07 15.52
N LYS A 577 4.12 -19.38 15.26
CA LYS A 577 3.92 -20.42 16.27
C LYS A 577 5.13 -21.31 16.54
N THR A 578 5.99 -21.56 15.54
CA THR A 578 7.12 -22.47 15.72
C THR A 578 8.09 -21.97 16.79
N PHE A 579 8.36 -20.68 16.81
CA PHE A 579 9.18 -20.06 17.83
C PHE A 579 8.32 -19.13 18.69
N LYS A 580 8.40 -19.29 20.01
CA LYS A 580 7.65 -18.47 20.97
C LYS A 580 7.96 -16.98 20.78
N GLU A 581 6.92 -16.15 20.62
CA GLU A 581 7.02 -14.69 20.48
C GLU A 581 7.83 -14.23 19.26
N ILE A 582 7.98 -15.08 18.22
CA ILE A 582 8.64 -14.70 16.98
C ILE A 582 7.65 -14.82 15.83
N ASP A 583 7.41 -13.71 15.14
CA ASP A 583 6.73 -13.66 13.86
C ASP A 583 7.78 -13.58 12.76
N TYR A 584 7.86 -14.59 11.90
CA TYR A 584 8.80 -14.56 10.80
C TYR A 584 8.17 -15.00 9.50
N TRP A 585 8.73 -14.49 8.39
CA TRP A 585 8.38 -14.97 7.06
C TRP A 585 9.60 -15.07 6.16
N LEU A 586 9.49 -15.99 5.24
CA LEU A 586 10.46 -16.26 4.19
C LEU A 586 9.76 -16.12 2.84
N THR A 587 10.42 -15.49 1.89
CA THR A 587 9.95 -15.43 0.50
C THR A 587 11.06 -15.83 -0.46
N TYR A 588 10.66 -16.51 -1.50
CA TYR A 588 11.54 -16.81 -2.62
C TYR A 588 10.78 -16.56 -3.93
N SER A 589 11.46 -15.94 -4.89
CA SER A 589 10.93 -15.69 -6.22
C SER A 589 11.97 -16.07 -7.27
N TYR A 590 11.53 -16.86 -8.24
CA TYR A 590 12.24 -17.09 -9.49
C TYR A 590 11.50 -16.37 -10.60
N LEU A 591 12.23 -15.56 -11.41
CA LEU A 591 11.70 -14.79 -12.51
C LEU A 591 12.54 -15.02 -13.77
N ASP A 592 11.90 -15.46 -14.85
CA ASP A 592 12.43 -15.43 -16.20
C ASP A 592 11.59 -14.45 -17.03
N SER A 593 12.20 -13.38 -17.48
CA SER A 593 11.52 -12.32 -18.25
C SER A 593 12.43 -11.82 -19.35
N LYS A 594 11.82 -11.61 -20.53
CA LYS A 594 12.46 -10.94 -21.66
C LYS A 594 11.48 -9.97 -22.29
N ARG A 595 11.99 -8.85 -22.75
CA ARG A 595 11.23 -7.81 -23.45
C ARG A 595 12.01 -7.29 -24.63
N ASP A 596 11.31 -7.04 -25.72
CA ASP A 596 11.72 -6.22 -26.82
C ASP A 596 10.92 -4.91 -26.72
N PHE A 597 11.48 -3.89 -26.11
CA PHE A 597 10.78 -2.64 -25.79
C PHE A 597 11.78 -1.49 -25.59
N LEU A 598 11.28 -0.27 -25.62
CA LEU A 598 12.10 0.93 -25.54
C LEU A 598 13.27 0.86 -26.54
N ASN A 599 14.48 1.17 -26.12
CA ASN A 599 15.67 1.17 -26.96
C ASN A 599 16.36 -0.21 -27.08
N TYR A 600 15.77 -1.30 -26.60
CA TYR A 600 16.38 -2.62 -26.72
C TYR A 600 16.49 -3.02 -28.20
N PRO A 601 17.68 -3.39 -28.67
CA PRO A 601 17.85 -3.76 -30.09
C PRO A 601 17.17 -5.10 -30.45
N PHE A 602 16.97 -5.95 -29.46
CA PHE A 602 16.28 -7.25 -29.54
C PHE A 602 15.75 -7.64 -28.15
N SER A 603 15.11 -8.79 -28.04
CA SER A 603 14.52 -9.26 -26.77
C SER A 603 15.57 -9.55 -25.70
N LEU A 604 15.64 -8.71 -24.66
CA LEU A 604 16.57 -8.79 -23.54
C LEU A 604 15.84 -8.95 -22.20
N ALA A 605 16.54 -9.46 -21.19
CA ALA A 605 16.02 -9.43 -19.82
C ALA A 605 15.97 -7.97 -19.34
N PRO A 606 14.87 -7.51 -18.69
CA PRO A 606 14.81 -6.13 -18.18
C PRO A 606 15.93 -5.86 -17.15
N ASN A 607 16.58 -4.70 -17.29
CA ASN A 607 17.69 -4.30 -16.40
C ASN A 607 17.29 -4.07 -14.93
N PHE A 608 15.99 -3.97 -14.65
CA PHE A 608 15.42 -3.90 -13.30
C PHE A 608 14.99 -5.27 -12.73
N ALA A 609 15.08 -6.36 -13.49
CA ALA A 609 14.62 -7.68 -13.10
C ALA A 609 15.75 -8.58 -12.61
N SER A 610 15.65 -9.05 -11.36
CA SER A 610 16.53 -10.08 -10.81
C SER A 610 15.93 -11.47 -11.02
N LYS A 611 16.76 -12.44 -11.43
CA LYS A 611 16.31 -13.81 -11.70
C LYS A 611 15.91 -14.58 -10.44
N HIS A 612 16.62 -14.35 -9.34
CA HIS A 612 16.37 -14.98 -8.04
C HIS A 612 16.35 -13.91 -6.97
N THR A 613 15.29 -13.89 -6.17
CA THR A 613 15.16 -13.01 -5.00
C THR A 613 14.73 -13.83 -3.80
N PHE A 614 15.40 -13.65 -2.68
CA PHE A 614 15.09 -14.26 -1.40
C PHE A 614 14.96 -13.16 -0.34
N ASN A 615 13.90 -13.21 0.48
CA ASN A 615 13.79 -12.36 1.66
C ASN A 615 13.48 -13.20 2.88
N ALA A 616 14.04 -12.77 4.02
CA ALA A 616 13.73 -13.30 5.34
C ALA A 616 13.46 -12.12 6.28
N VAL A 617 12.38 -12.19 7.03
CA VAL A 617 12.04 -11.20 8.05
C VAL A 617 11.71 -11.93 9.34
N ALA A 618 12.22 -11.44 10.46
CA ALA A 618 11.93 -11.95 11.79
C ALA A 618 11.70 -10.79 12.74
N LYS A 619 10.65 -10.89 13.57
CA LYS A 619 10.24 -9.91 14.55
C LYS A 619 10.04 -10.59 15.89
N LYS A 620 10.56 -10.00 16.96
CA LYS A 620 10.36 -10.46 18.33
C LYS A 620 10.10 -9.29 19.26
N PHE A 621 9.01 -9.32 19.99
CA PHE A 621 8.74 -8.37 21.06
C PHE A 621 8.98 -9.03 22.41
N ILE A 622 9.84 -8.46 23.24
CA ILE A 622 10.13 -8.93 24.60
C ILE A 622 9.38 -8.03 25.57
N THR A 623 8.26 -8.50 26.07
CA THR A 623 7.33 -7.71 26.91
C THR A 623 8.01 -7.18 28.17
N ASN A 624 8.83 -7.98 28.86
CA ASN A 624 9.55 -7.57 30.06
C ASN A 624 10.55 -6.43 29.78
N TRP A 625 11.15 -6.40 28.60
CA TRP A 625 12.06 -5.34 28.17
C TRP A 625 11.31 -4.18 27.50
N LYS A 626 10.00 -4.35 27.23
CA LYS A 626 9.18 -3.38 26.47
C LYS A 626 9.78 -3.05 25.11
N THR A 627 10.46 -4.03 24.51
CA THR A 627 11.33 -3.81 23.36
C THR A 627 11.05 -4.83 22.26
N GLY A 628 10.82 -4.32 21.06
CA GLY A 628 10.73 -5.10 19.83
C GLY A 628 12.06 -5.10 19.09
N PHE A 629 12.49 -6.26 18.62
CA PHE A 629 13.65 -6.48 17.78
C PHE A 629 13.19 -6.99 16.43
N ASN A 630 13.64 -6.35 15.35
CA ASN A 630 13.24 -6.70 14.00
C ASN A 630 14.50 -6.85 13.13
N LEU A 631 14.50 -7.92 12.34
CA LEU A 631 15.58 -8.24 11.42
C LEU A 631 14.99 -8.51 10.06
N SER A 632 15.59 -8.01 9.00
CA SER A 632 15.26 -8.37 7.64
C SER A 632 16.51 -8.58 6.80
N TYR A 633 16.48 -9.60 5.97
CA TYR A 633 17.54 -9.91 5.01
C TYR A 633 16.95 -10.02 3.62
N THR A 634 17.60 -9.41 2.65
CA THR A 634 17.31 -9.54 1.22
C THR A 634 18.55 -9.98 0.47
N TYR A 635 18.39 -11.00 -0.37
CA TYR A 635 19.36 -11.40 -1.38
C TYR A 635 18.69 -11.35 -2.74
N SER A 636 19.36 -10.77 -3.74
CA SER A 636 18.92 -10.81 -5.13
C SER A 636 20.11 -11.08 -6.04
N LYS A 637 19.94 -12.00 -6.98
CA LYS A 637 20.93 -12.25 -8.03
C LYS A 637 21.16 -10.97 -8.83
N GLY A 638 22.40 -10.68 -9.20
CA GLY A 638 22.76 -9.49 -9.95
C GLY A 638 21.91 -9.31 -11.19
N ARG A 639 21.35 -8.12 -11.33
CA ARG A 639 20.51 -7.72 -12.47
C ARG A 639 21.40 -7.57 -13.72
N PRO A 640 20.85 -7.74 -14.94
CA PRO A 640 21.58 -7.40 -16.14
C PRO A 640 21.82 -5.89 -16.23
N TYR A 641 22.88 -5.48 -16.88
CA TYR A 641 23.11 -4.11 -17.31
C TYR A 641 23.43 -4.08 -18.78
N TYR A 642 23.12 -2.97 -19.44
CA TYR A 642 23.31 -2.77 -20.87
C TYR A 642 23.78 -1.35 -21.13
N ASN A 643 24.81 -1.20 -21.98
CA ASN A 643 25.09 0.02 -22.70
C ASN A 643 24.52 -0.12 -24.12
N ILE A 644 23.49 0.64 -24.41
CA ILE A 644 22.82 0.64 -25.72
C ILE A 644 23.07 2.01 -26.34
N ILE A 645 23.76 2.00 -27.46
CA ILE A 645 24.11 3.21 -28.22
C ILE A 645 23.41 3.20 -29.57
N THR A 646 23.22 4.38 -30.13
CA THR A 646 22.66 4.54 -31.48
C THR A 646 23.79 4.72 -32.49
N LYS A 647 23.78 3.89 -33.54
CA LYS A 647 24.75 3.94 -34.66
C LYS A 647 24.03 3.95 -35.99
N GLU A 648 24.67 4.48 -37.01
CA GLU A 648 24.18 4.31 -38.36
C GLU A 648 24.49 2.90 -38.89
N ASP A 649 23.50 2.28 -39.55
CA ASP A 649 23.68 1.03 -40.27
C ASP A 649 24.25 1.31 -41.68
N ASN A 650 24.52 0.24 -42.44
CA ASN A 650 25.07 0.35 -43.80
C ASN A 650 24.17 1.13 -44.79
N ASN A 651 22.95 1.42 -44.46
CA ASN A 651 21.96 2.15 -45.23
C ASN A 651 21.78 3.60 -44.74
N GLY A 652 22.58 4.06 -43.79
CA GLY A 652 22.46 5.38 -43.18
C GLY A 652 21.28 5.51 -42.20
N LYS A 653 20.65 4.39 -41.76
CA LYS A 653 19.60 4.38 -40.80
C LYS A 653 20.17 4.25 -39.39
N LEU A 654 19.70 5.10 -38.47
CA LEU A 654 20.08 5.01 -37.05
C LEU A 654 19.42 3.79 -36.44
N VAL A 655 20.21 2.91 -35.81
CA VAL A 655 19.78 1.70 -35.12
C VAL A 655 20.39 1.62 -33.73
N ASN A 656 19.63 1.07 -32.81
CA ASN A 656 20.14 0.79 -31.46
C ASN A 656 21.01 -0.47 -31.50
N VAL A 657 22.19 -0.39 -30.90
CA VAL A 657 23.17 -1.47 -30.84
C VAL A 657 23.60 -1.70 -29.39
N LEU A 658 23.69 -2.96 -29.01
CA LEU A 658 24.24 -3.36 -27.71
C LEU A 658 25.77 -3.23 -27.73
N ASP A 659 26.32 -2.25 -27.03
CA ASP A 659 27.75 -1.94 -27.02
C ASP A 659 28.45 -2.67 -25.86
N ASP A 660 27.88 -2.62 -24.63
CA ASP A 660 28.36 -3.35 -23.46
C ASP A 660 27.19 -4.00 -22.71
N SER A 661 27.45 -5.15 -22.11
CA SER A 661 26.46 -5.86 -21.32
C SER A 661 27.08 -6.81 -20.32
N GLY A 662 26.35 -7.09 -19.25
CA GLY A 662 26.78 -8.06 -18.27
C GLY A 662 25.78 -8.19 -17.13
N ARG A 663 26.29 -8.63 -15.98
CA ARG A 663 25.51 -8.71 -14.74
C ARG A 663 26.18 -7.90 -13.64
N LEU A 664 25.36 -7.20 -12.89
CA LEU A 664 25.79 -6.51 -11.67
C LEU A 664 26.22 -7.53 -10.61
N LYS A 665 26.95 -7.07 -9.60
CA LYS A 665 27.16 -7.83 -8.37
C LYS A 665 25.83 -8.22 -7.74
N ASP A 666 25.79 -9.40 -7.12
CA ASP A 666 24.60 -9.82 -6.36
C ASP A 666 24.31 -8.81 -5.24
N TYR A 667 23.04 -8.46 -5.10
CA TYR A 667 22.59 -7.57 -4.05
C TYR A 667 22.41 -8.35 -2.75
N SER A 668 22.90 -7.82 -1.63
CA SER A 668 22.52 -8.32 -0.31
C SER A 668 22.42 -7.16 0.68
N GLY A 669 21.44 -7.24 1.56
CA GLY A 669 21.21 -6.25 2.60
C GLY A 669 20.62 -6.88 3.85
N LEU A 670 21.29 -6.70 5.00
CA LEU A 670 20.79 -7.06 6.31
C LEU A 670 20.40 -5.79 7.04
N ASN A 671 19.14 -5.68 7.48
CA ASN A 671 18.64 -4.54 8.21
C ASN A 671 18.19 -4.97 9.61
N PHE A 672 18.36 -4.09 10.56
CA PHE A 672 18.03 -4.31 11.96
C PHE A 672 17.30 -3.10 12.52
N SER A 673 16.26 -3.30 13.33
CA SER A 673 15.65 -2.22 14.09
C SER A 673 15.24 -2.65 15.50
N VAL A 674 15.25 -1.68 16.38
CA VAL A 674 14.82 -1.81 17.80
C VAL A 674 13.75 -0.75 18.06
N ASN A 675 12.65 -1.17 18.68
CA ASN A 675 11.55 -0.31 19.06
C ASN A 675 11.33 -0.45 20.58
N TYR A 676 11.68 0.57 21.37
CA TYR A 676 11.46 0.59 22.81
C TYR A 676 10.19 1.35 23.14
N VAL A 677 9.27 0.73 23.89
CA VAL A 677 7.92 1.26 24.19
C VAL A 677 7.71 1.31 25.71
N PRO A 678 8.19 2.35 26.42
CA PRO A 678 8.20 2.44 27.88
C PRO A 678 6.80 2.47 28.52
N SER A 679 5.75 2.82 27.74
CA SER A 679 4.36 2.89 28.22
C SER A 679 3.67 1.53 28.35
N ILE A 680 4.20 0.48 27.74
CA ILE A 680 3.62 -0.88 27.81
C ILE A 680 3.51 -1.34 29.26
N GLY A 681 2.32 -1.83 29.64
CA GLY A 681 2.00 -2.33 30.99
C GLY A 681 1.70 -1.24 32.02
N LYS A 682 1.64 0.04 31.65
CA LYS A 682 1.19 1.11 32.53
C LYS A 682 -0.31 1.36 32.35
N LYS A 683 -1.13 1.04 33.37
CA LYS A 683 -2.62 1.16 33.29
C LYS A 683 -3.13 2.58 32.96
N ASP A 684 -2.39 3.64 33.33
CA ASP A 684 -2.81 5.04 33.22
C ASP A 684 -1.81 5.84 32.38
N ALA A 685 -1.23 5.24 31.35
CA ALA A 685 -0.28 5.94 30.48
C ALA A 685 -1.00 7.06 29.72
N LYS A 686 -0.68 8.32 30.00
CA LYS A 686 -1.24 9.50 29.31
C LYS A 686 -0.70 9.63 27.89
N SER A 687 0.36 8.92 27.55
CA SER A 687 0.97 8.92 26.24
C SER A 687 1.52 7.54 25.88
N PHE A 688 1.44 7.20 24.60
CA PHE A 688 2.12 6.06 24.02
C PHE A 688 3.38 6.56 23.30
N THR A 689 4.55 6.20 23.83
CA THR A 689 5.84 6.67 23.30
C THR A 689 6.62 5.50 22.74
N VAL A 690 7.22 5.70 21.55
CA VAL A 690 8.08 4.72 20.88
C VAL A 690 9.41 5.36 20.54
N PHE A 691 10.49 4.77 21.04
CA PHE A 691 11.86 5.09 20.62
C PHE A 691 12.27 4.08 19.55
N VAL A 692 12.75 4.55 18.42
CA VAL A 692 13.14 3.72 17.26
C VAL A 692 14.62 3.93 16.97
N LEU A 693 15.35 2.83 16.86
CA LEU A 693 16.66 2.77 16.21
C LEU A 693 16.57 1.80 15.04
N SER A 694 16.93 2.24 13.84
CA SER A 694 16.98 1.38 12.66
C SER A 694 18.32 1.54 11.95
N ILE A 695 18.91 0.41 11.54
CA ILE A 695 20.18 0.37 10.81
C ILE A 695 19.92 -0.44 9.54
N ASN A 696 19.95 0.24 8.40
CA ASN A 696 19.82 -0.38 7.10
C ASN A 696 21.19 -0.79 6.59
N ASN A 697 21.27 -2.00 6.03
CA ASN A 697 22.51 -2.60 5.52
C ASN A 697 23.65 -2.57 6.58
N ILE A 698 23.39 -3.17 7.74
CA ILE A 698 24.31 -3.20 8.90
C ILE A 698 25.66 -3.85 8.56
N LEU A 699 25.71 -4.73 7.52
CA LEU A 699 26.94 -5.36 7.04
C LEU A 699 27.77 -4.43 6.16
N GLY A 700 27.28 -3.25 5.81
CA GLY A 700 27.99 -2.27 4.99
C GLY A 700 28.26 -2.75 3.55
N ASN A 701 27.46 -3.68 3.02
CA ASN A 701 27.66 -4.20 1.67
C ASN A 701 27.59 -3.09 0.63
N LYS A 702 28.60 -3.01 -0.23
CA LYS A 702 28.66 -2.06 -1.35
C LYS A 702 27.83 -2.62 -2.51
N ASN A 703 26.54 -2.29 -2.53
CA ASN A 703 25.63 -2.67 -3.57
C ASN A 703 25.74 -1.72 -4.77
N ILE A 704 25.58 -2.26 -5.98
CA ILE A 704 25.61 -1.51 -7.25
C ILE A 704 24.26 -1.65 -7.91
N TYR A 705 23.65 -0.53 -8.32
CA TYR A 705 22.35 -0.48 -8.96
C TYR A 705 22.43 -0.46 -10.49
N GLY A 706 23.53 0.06 -11.05
CA GLY A 706 23.74 0.18 -12.48
C GLY A 706 25.07 0.85 -12.82
N TYR A 707 25.18 1.21 -14.09
CA TYR A 707 26.28 2.01 -14.60
C TYR A 707 25.75 3.18 -15.43
N ASN A 708 26.38 4.34 -15.30
CA ASN A 708 26.27 5.45 -16.22
C ASN A 708 27.48 5.40 -17.18
N TYR A 709 27.25 5.64 -18.46
CA TYR A 709 28.27 5.61 -19.50
C TYR A 709 28.48 7.00 -20.09
N SER A 710 29.72 7.28 -20.57
CA SER A 710 29.98 8.41 -21.46
C SER A 710 29.25 8.23 -22.78
N SER A 711 29.04 9.32 -23.51
CA SER A 711 28.35 9.29 -24.81
C SER A 711 29.05 8.40 -25.84
N ASP A 712 30.39 8.28 -25.77
CA ASP A 712 31.18 7.40 -26.61
C ASP A 712 31.30 5.95 -26.10
N GLY A 713 30.68 5.65 -24.96
CA GLY A 713 30.67 4.31 -24.32
C GLY A 713 31.98 3.86 -23.68
N LYS A 714 33.08 4.66 -23.76
CA LYS A 714 34.42 4.24 -23.31
C LYS A 714 34.64 4.35 -21.80
N SER A 715 33.95 5.26 -21.14
CA SER A 715 34.00 5.48 -19.71
C SER A 715 32.70 5.12 -19.03
N ARG A 716 32.78 4.57 -17.83
CA ARG A 716 31.58 4.29 -17.02
C ARG A 716 31.84 4.55 -15.53
N THR A 717 30.77 4.93 -14.83
CA THR A 717 30.73 5.06 -13.37
C THR A 717 29.59 4.23 -12.78
N THR A 718 29.76 3.79 -11.54
CA THR A 718 28.75 2.98 -10.84
C THR A 718 27.62 3.85 -10.29
N VAL A 719 26.38 3.42 -10.48
CA VAL A 719 25.22 3.91 -9.74
C VAL A 719 25.12 3.10 -8.44
N VAL A 720 25.25 3.78 -7.31
CA VAL A 720 25.30 3.17 -5.98
C VAL A 720 24.23 3.79 -5.07
N PRO A 721 23.84 3.12 -3.96
CA PRO A 721 22.97 3.74 -2.95
C PRO A 721 23.54 5.08 -2.49
N PRO A 722 22.71 6.09 -2.19
CA PRO A 722 23.18 7.37 -1.65
C PRO A 722 24.08 7.23 -0.41
N VAL A 723 23.87 6.19 0.38
CA VAL A 723 24.68 5.80 1.53
C VAL A 723 24.70 4.28 1.67
N ASN A 724 25.86 3.70 2.02
CA ASN A 724 25.96 2.24 2.17
C ASN A 724 25.22 1.74 3.42
N THR A 725 25.42 2.37 4.57
CA THR A 725 24.74 2.05 5.82
C THR A 725 24.00 3.29 6.30
N PHE A 726 22.66 3.18 6.45
CA PHE A 726 21.84 4.27 6.93
C PHE A 726 21.36 3.99 8.36
N ILE A 727 21.63 4.92 9.27
CA ILE A 727 21.22 4.86 10.66
C ILE A 727 20.12 5.87 10.87
N PHE A 728 19.00 5.40 11.42
CA PHE A 728 17.86 6.23 11.77
C PHE A 728 17.57 6.11 13.26
N VAL A 729 17.36 7.26 13.91
CA VAL A 729 16.89 7.37 15.29
C VAL A 729 15.66 8.25 15.29
N GLY A 730 14.62 7.86 16.02
CA GLY A 730 13.41 8.67 16.10
C GLY A 730 12.64 8.43 17.40
N VAL A 731 11.86 9.42 17.76
CA VAL A 731 10.93 9.37 18.91
C VAL A 731 9.55 9.74 18.40
N PHE A 732 8.57 8.90 18.71
CA PHE A 732 7.17 9.10 18.37
C PHE A 732 6.35 9.08 19.64
N VAL A 733 5.50 10.09 19.82
CA VAL A 733 4.66 10.27 20.99
C VAL A 733 3.22 10.44 20.53
N SER A 734 2.33 9.59 21.00
CA SER A 734 0.88 9.68 20.77
C SER A 734 0.15 9.94 22.08
N PHE A 735 -0.71 10.94 22.11
CA PHE A 735 -1.61 11.24 23.21
C PHE A 735 -3.03 10.85 22.86
N GLY A 736 -3.79 10.34 23.81
CA GLY A 736 -5.19 9.94 23.63
C GLY A 736 -5.39 8.58 22.95
N VAL A 737 -4.32 7.87 22.59
CA VAL A 737 -4.36 6.52 21.98
C VAL A 737 -3.51 5.59 22.82
N ASP A 738 -4.06 4.42 23.14
CA ASP A 738 -3.28 3.31 23.71
C ASP A 738 -3.14 2.20 22.64
N LYS A 739 -1.97 2.09 22.04
CA LYS A 739 -1.61 1.05 21.08
C LYS A 739 -0.86 -0.13 21.72
N THR A 740 -0.95 -0.27 23.04
CA THR A 740 -0.26 -1.33 23.79
C THR A 740 -0.65 -2.71 23.30
N ASN A 741 -1.95 -2.95 23.10
CA ASN A 741 -2.44 -4.24 22.62
C ASN A 741 -2.00 -4.52 21.17
N ASP A 742 -1.97 -3.50 20.31
CA ASP A 742 -1.48 -3.65 18.93
C ASP A 742 0.02 -3.98 18.91
N ALA A 743 0.80 -3.34 19.76
CA ALA A 743 2.24 -3.59 19.87
C ALA A 743 2.56 -5.00 20.40
N ILE A 744 1.74 -5.52 21.31
CA ILE A 744 1.89 -6.87 21.88
C ILE A 744 1.30 -7.94 20.96
N ASN A 745 0.08 -7.76 20.46
CA ASN A 745 -0.67 -8.79 19.72
C ASN A 745 -0.13 -9.06 18.32
N ASN A 746 0.60 -8.14 17.71
CA ASN A 746 1.25 -8.41 16.43
C ASN A 746 2.52 -9.25 16.55
N ASN A 747 2.99 -9.53 17.76
CA ASN A 747 4.11 -10.42 18.05
C ASN A 747 3.70 -11.68 18.86
N LEU A 748 2.41 -11.81 19.16
CA LEU A 748 1.82 -12.98 19.81
C LEU A 748 0.96 -13.79 18.77
#